data_75e6b1279600641536f9c0101da4b429
#
_entry.id   75e6b1279600641536f9c0101da4b429
#
_cell.length_a   1.000
_cell.length_b   1.000
_cell.length_c   1.000
_cell.angle_alpha   90.00
_cell.angle_beta   90.00
_cell.angle_gamma   90.00
#
_symmetry.space_group_name_H-M   'P 1'
#
loop_
_entity.id
_entity.type
_entity.pdbx_description
1 polymer ?
#
loop_
_entity_poly.entity_id
_entity_poly.type
_entity_poly.pdbx_seq_one_letter_code
_entity_poly.pdbx_strand_id
1 'polypeptide(L)'
;MKYKNKFICLLALGAGLLAASCSDDDDVNIPGGLAIDKEEITMGPAGGSEQLAISASQDWVASVSEPWLMLTPANGVGSTTGTVKIDTTLMSGRRTTDVAFLGSNGQRRTVSVVQFGFGKQIDIKEPTVEIENSGTYDERTFESLISANIPCKIGSIDYSFEGDLTDAELAENESEREGWLLNSKDEDKLTGTNLGIVLDRKDRPRSVKFTFRWAMNVVPAVRVAKVHLVPTDPNVQLVDADGNPTGDVVLTVRQKAAPKIEDNRAGDSLSVIMINQKLSSMYSIETSDNMRNWTSVTLWEATDAFVKAHPKALGRVRSVQFSMINLQAGESLPKEVRNLKYLESFAVTSNANNQIREVELGEDICELPYLKSLTVQAYGLTHLPSNFKKLGNTLETLNLVSNNFNKLSDITDVVNEKNFPRLRNLIIYAQRRNDVCIDLSGLDRNSDGNLVYNGNPIGLYGNISAGTSDRQALLKLLTWDKLNALELSYCYLEGELPDDDEMDVALEAAGKRTRYNASDFSTDKSQYLDKLVGDTCKWLLSQWDNPVTCKRKDGTVLYEDVYPMSVPRVLPNCRSLTLNLNFLTGRVPKWLLFHPHLVEWSPAIMVFNQQGRGKSTTGANAGFSDLTEDSYSYDYYYGTSDPGTKWEVPGVAYPLYYRTYVAAGDVDDATEAAVLAKYKRSRQARR
;
A
#
# COMPACT_ATOMS: atom_id res chain seq x y z
N MET A 1 9.15 39.81 -32.78
CA MET A 1 9.86 40.07 -34.06
C MET A 1 10.19 38.74 -34.70
N LYS A 2 9.56 38.51 -35.89
CA LYS A 2 9.93 37.53 -36.92
C LYS A 2 10.29 36.10 -36.54
N TYR A 3 9.35 35.19 -36.74
CA TYR A 3 9.34 34.18 -37.79
C TYR A 3 7.94 33.58 -37.91
N LYS A 4 7.09 34.23 -38.71
CA LYS A 4 5.95 33.62 -39.40
C LYS A 4 6.39 33.35 -40.84
N ASN A 5 5.81 32.34 -41.44
CA ASN A 5 5.87 31.95 -42.86
C ASN A 5 7.01 30.98 -43.24
N LYS A 6 6.67 29.70 -43.19
CA LYS A 6 7.10 28.68 -44.16
C LYS A 6 6.31 27.41 -44.06
N PHE A 7 5.00 27.42 -44.23
CA PHE A 7 4.20 26.23 -44.47
C PHE A 7 2.90 26.54 -45.21
N ILE A 8 2.98 27.32 -46.27
CA ILE A 8 1.91 27.53 -47.25
C ILE A 8 2.60 27.66 -48.62
N CYS A 9 3.01 26.55 -49.18
CA CYS A 9 3.45 26.47 -50.59
C CYS A 9 3.53 25.00 -51.07
N LEU A 10 2.55 24.17 -50.78
CA LEU A 10 2.45 22.85 -51.43
C LEU A 10 1.00 22.38 -51.69
N LEU A 11 0.07 23.31 -51.77
CA LEU A 11 -1.34 23.03 -52.12
C LEU A 11 -1.87 23.91 -53.26
N ALA A 12 -1.00 24.39 -54.12
CA ALA A 12 -1.37 25.24 -55.25
C ALA A 12 -0.78 24.79 -56.58
N LEU A 13 -0.55 23.48 -56.77
CA LEU A 13 -0.13 22.94 -58.06
C LEU A 13 -1.05 21.84 -58.62
N GLY A 14 -2.25 21.70 -58.05
CA GLY A 14 -3.25 20.72 -58.50
C GLY A 14 -4.51 21.32 -59.17
N ALA A 15 -4.59 22.61 -59.37
CA ALA A 15 -5.83 23.25 -59.89
C ALA A 15 -5.59 24.22 -61.05
N GLY A 16 -4.69 23.88 -61.94
CA GLY A 16 -4.30 24.80 -63.00
C GLY A 16 -4.12 24.20 -64.40
N LEU A 17 -4.94 23.22 -64.77
CA LEU A 17 -4.91 22.69 -66.16
C LEU A 17 -6.31 22.19 -66.61
N LEU A 18 -7.32 23.00 -66.39
CA LEU A 18 -8.64 22.79 -67.03
C LEU A 18 -9.21 24.15 -67.43
N ALA A 19 -8.53 24.83 -68.36
CA ALA A 19 -9.21 25.87 -69.15
C ALA A 19 -8.28 26.25 -70.31
N ALA A 20 -8.33 25.49 -71.34
CA ALA A 20 -8.13 25.96 -72.72
C ALA A 20 -8.32 24.78 -73.67
N SER A 21 -9.46 24.67 -74.20
CA SER A 21 -9.67 24.47 -75.64
C SER A 21 -11.16 24.34 -75.93
N CYS A 22 -11.75 25.40 -76.26
CA CYS A 22 -12.84 25.40 -77.24
C CYS A 22 -12.28 25.67 -78.59
N SER A 23 -12.90 25.00 -79.54
CA SER A 23 -12.82 25.12 -81.02
C SER A 23 -11.66 24.33 -81.65
N ASP A 24 -11.94 23.31 -82.32
CA ASP A 24 -12.34 23.30 -83.73
C ASP A 24 -12.80 21.88 -84.08
N ASP A 25 -13.80 21.80 -84.93
CA ASP A 25 -14.14 20.63 -85.71
C ASP A 25 -12.98 20.26 -86.57
N ASP A 26 -12.07 19.49 -86.04
CA ASP A 26 -11.20 18.64 -86.84
C ASP A 26 -11.68 17.22 -86.66
N ASP A 27 -12.22 16.67 -87.73
CA ASP A 27 -12.35 15.24 -87.90
C ASP A 27 -11.10 14.55 -87.42
N VAL A 28 -11.12 14.03 -86.16
CA VAL A 28 -10.09 13.15 -85.67
C VAL A 28 -10.22 11.90 -86.56
N ASN A 29 -9.46 11.96 -87.66
CA ASN A 29 -9.20 10.80 -88.47
C ASN A 29 -8.46 9.77 -87.58
N ILE A 30 -9.24 8.93 -86.88
CA ILE A 30 -8.71 7.81 -86.12
C ILE A 30 -8.15 6.88 -87.18
N PRO A 31 -6.82 6.79 -87.41
CA PRO A 31 -6.26 5.90 -88.38
C PRO A 31 -6.54 4.48 -87.89
N GLY A 32 -7.56 3.83 -88.46
CA GLY A 32 -7.89 2.40 -88.34
C GLY A 32 -7.47 1.68 -87.05
N GLY A 33 -7.57 2.33 -85.90
CA GLY A 33 -6.94 1.88 -84.67
C GLY A 33 -7.90 1.72 -83.49
N LEU A 34 -7.49 0.89 -82.57
CA LEU A 34 -8.06 0.75 -81.23
C LEU A 34 -7.17 1.54 -80.22
N ALA A 35 -7.76 2.50 -79.47
CA ALA A 35 -7.12 3.28 -78.46
C ALA A 35 -7.96 3.25 -77.17
N ILE A 36 -7.29 3.23 -76.01
CA ILE A 36 -7.89 3.30 -74.68
C ILE A 36 -7.28 4.49 -73.98
N ASP A 37 -8.07 5.29 -73.29
CA ASP A 37 -7.64 6.53 -72.61
C ASP A 37 -6.77 6.32 -71.36
N LYS A 38 -6.75 5.09 -70.83
CA LYS A 38 -5.98 4.75 -69.64
C LYS A 38 -5.10 3.54 -69.91
N GLU A 39 -3.88 3.55 -69.41
CA GLU A 39 -2.95 2.41 -69.44
C GLU A 39 -3.03 1.61 -68.12
N GLU A 40 -3.40 2.31 -67.03
CA GLU A 40 -3.52 1.68 -65.72
C GLU A 40 -4.77 2.20 -64.96
N ILE A 41 -5.39 1.33 -64.19
CA ILE A 41 -6.43 1.66 -63.20
C ILE A 41 -5.92 1.20 -61.85
N THR A 42 -5.91 2.11 -60.88
CA THR A 42 -5.58 1.79 -59.50
C THR A 42 -6.84 1.92 -58.62
N MET A 43 -7.05 0.94 -57.70
CA MET A 43 -8.23 0.92 -56.82
C MET A 43 -7.84 0.46 -55.40
N GLY A 44 -8.47 1.02 -54.40
CA GLY A 44 -8.31 0.61 -53.04
C GLY A 44 -9.06 -0.70 -52.71
N PRO A 45 -8.90 -1.23 -51.50
CA PRO A 45 -9.45 -2.54 -51.12
C PRO A 45 -10.99 -2.59 -51.12
N ALA A 46 -11.66 -1.49 -51.03
CA ALA A 46 -13.13 -1.41 -51.09
C ALA A 46 -13.69 -1.73 -52.48
N GLY A 47 -12.83 -1.72 -53.50
CA GLY A 47 -13.30 -1.84 -54.86
C GLY A 47 -14.02 -0.57 -55.36
N GLY A 48 -14.70 -0.69 -56.47
CA GLY A 48 -15.40 0.43 -57.08
C GLY A 48 -15.66 0.26 -58.56
N SER A 49 -15.92 1.38 -59.23
CA SER A 49 -16.11 1.39 -60.68
C SER A 49 -15.34 2.55 -61.31
N GLU A 50 -14.68 2.29 -62.41
CA GLU A 50 -13.88 3.25 -63.18
C GLU A 50 -14.33 3.25 -64.62
N GLN A 51 -14.34 4.41 -65.26
CA GLN A 51 -14.73 4.51 -66.65
C GLN A 51 -13.49 4.55 -67.58
N LEU A 52 -13.62 3.90 -68.69
CA LEU A 52 -12.63 3.87 -69.78
C LEU A 52 -13.25 4.40 -71.05
N ALA A 53 -12.62 5.34 -71.70
CA ALA A 53 -13.01 5.73 -73.04
C ALA A 53 -12.30 4.81 -74.04
N ILE A 54 -13.09 4.06 -74.80
CA ILE A 54 -12.64 3.15 -75.81
C ILE A 54 -12.89 3.83 -77.17
N SER A 55 -11.85 4.16 -77.84
CA SER A 55 -11.91 4.75 -79.21
C SER A 55 -11.57 3.68 -80.21
N ALA A 56 -12.52 3.32 -81.06
CA ALA A 56 -12.35 2.28 -82.08
C ALA A 56 -13.06 2.67 -83.39
N SER A 57 -12.42 2.38 -84.50
CA SER A 57 -13.02 2.56 -85.84
C SER A 57 -13.76 1.31 -86.35
N GLN A 58 -13.65 0.18 -85.66
CA GLN A 58 -14.23 -1.12 -86.03
C GLN A 58 -14.72 -1.84 -84.73
N ASP A 59 -15.19 -3.10 -84.92
CA ASP A 59 -15.59 -3.98 -83.82
C ASP A 59 -14.41 -4.32 -82.94
N TRP A 60 -14.67 -4.43 -81.68
CA TRP A 60 -13.70 -4.80 -80.66
C TRP A 60 -14.33 -5.72 -79.61
N VAL A 61 -13.50 -6.50 -78.97
CA VAL A 61 -13.86 -7.36 -77.82
C VAL A 61 -12.82 -7.20 -76.73
N ALA A 62 -13.28 -7.17 -75.49
CA ALA A 62 -12.39 -7.18 -74.32
C ALA A 62 -12.56 -8.50 -73.57
N SER A 63 -11.46 -8.91 -72.95
CA SER A 63 -11.39 -10.08 -72.10
C SER A 63 -10.75 -9.72 -70.78
N VAL A 64 -11.29 -10.33 -69.73
CA VAL A 64 -10.78 -10.25 -68.33
C VAL A 64 -10.57 -11.67 -67.86
N SER A 65 -9.40 -11.95 -67.29
CA SER A 65 -9.04 -13.30 -66.82
C SER A 65 -9.51 -13.56 -65.38
N GLU A 66 -9.75 -12.52 -64.60
CA GLU A 66 -9.97 -12.64 -63.18
C GLU A 66 -11.43 -12.37 -62.80
N PRO A 67 -12.06 -13.18 -61.96
CA PRO A 67 -13.47 -13.09 -61.60
C PRO A 67 -13.82 -11.86 -60.73
N TRP A 68 -12.84 -11.19 -60.14
CA TRP A 68 -13.04 -10.01 -59.32
C TRP A 68 -13.14 -8.70 -60.12
N LEU A 69 -12.96 -8.78 -61.42
CA LEU A 69 -13.01 -7.65 -62.34
C LEU A 69 -14.00 -7.91 -63.44
N MET A 70 -14.81 -6.94 -63.78
CA MET A 70 -15.81 -7.01 -64.86
C MET A 70 -15.78 -5.73 -65.64
N LEU A 71 -15.72 -5.87 -66.95
CA LEU A 71 -15.89 -4.73 -67.90
C LEU A 71 -17.28 -4.83 -68.57
N THR A 72 -17.96 -3.69 -68.63
CA THR A 72 -19.25 -3.58 -69.28
C THR A 72 -19.30 -2.31 -70.11
N PRO A 73 -19.57 -2.36 -71.44
CA PRO A 73 -19.72 -3.57 -72.26
C PRO A 73 -18.37 -4.27 -72.50
N ALA A 74 -18.38 -5.60 -72.67
CA ALA A 74 -17.19 -6.41 -72.98
C ALA A 74 -16.90 -6.52 -74.51
N ASN A 75 -17.77 -5.95 -75.34
CA ASN A 75 -17.58 -5.83 -76.78
C ASN A 75 -18.39 -4.62 -77.33
N GLY A 76 -18.04 -4.16 -78.50
CA GLY A 76 -18.70 -3.04 -79.11
C GLY A 76 -18.31 -2.82 -80.56
N VAL A 77 -19.09 -1.93 -81.22
CA VAL A 77 -18.83 -1.43 -82.58
C VAL A 77 -18.54 0.04 -82.48
N GLY A 78 -17.35 0.47 -82.91
CA GLY A 78 -16.93 1.85 -82.76
C GLY A 78 -16.59 2.33 -81.36
N SER A 79 -16.50 3.63 -81.17
CA SER A 79 -16.10 4.22 -79.88
C SER A 79 -17.24 4.17 -78.88
N THR A 80 -16.89 3.88 -77.59
CA THR A 80 -17.83 3.81 -76.47
C THR A 80 -17.12 4.05 -75.16
N THR A 81 -17.91 4.24 -74.12
CA THR A 81 -17.39 4.27 -72.74
C THR A 81 -17.67 2.90 -72.06
N GLY A 82 -16.61 2.25 -71.62
CA GLY A 82 -16.70 1.03 -70.82
C GLY A 82 -16.60 1.37 -69.31
N THR A 83 -17.27 0.59 -68.48
CA THR A 83 -17.15 0.67 -67.06
C THR A 83 -16.45 -0.59 -66.53
N VAL A 84 -15.27 -0.39 -65.94
CA VAL A 84 -14.55 -1.43 -65.21
C VAL A 84 -15.05 -1.45 -63.77
N LYS A 85 -15.66 -2.55 -63.36
CA LYS A 85 -16.10 -2.78 -61.99
C LYS A 85 -15.09 -3.71 -61.29
N ILE A 86 -14.65 -3.30 -60.13
CA ILE A 86 -13.65 -4.02 -59.34
C ILE A 86 -14.33 -4.39 -58.00
N ASP A 87 -14.33 -5.68 -57.68
CA ASP A 87 -14.93 -6.17 -56.44
C ASP A 87 -14.06 -5.89 -55.25
N THR A 88 -14.66 -5.83 -54.05
CA THR A 88 -13.97 -5.68 -52.78
C THR A 88 -12.96 -6.82 -52.60
N THR A 89 -11.74 -6.53 -52.15
CA THR A 89 -10.76 -7.53 -51.74
C THR A 89 -10.76 -7.71 -50.21
N LEU A 90 -10.49 -8.97 -49.82
CA LEU A 90 -10.24 -9.29 -48.39
C LEU A 90 -8.75 -9.66 -48.17
N MET A 91 -7.92 -9.52 -49.20
CA MET A 91 -6.50 -9.87 -49.14
C MET A 91 -5.68 -8.73 -48.48
N SER A 92 -4.60 -9.09 -47.84
CA SER A 92 -3.64 -8.13 -47.29
C SER A 92 -2.73 -7.50 -48.35
N GLY A 93 -2.36 -8.26 -49.36
CA GLY A 93 -1.51 -7.82 -50.45
C GLY A 93 -2.28 -7.31 -51.67
N ARG A 94 -1.59 -6.58 -52.55
CA ARG A 94 -2.11 -6.11 -53.80
C ARG A 94 -2.38 -7.30 -54.76
N ARG A 95 -3.34 -7.12 -55.65
CA ARG A 95 -3.58 -8.03 -56.78
C ARG A 95 -3.64 -7.24 -58.07
N THR A 96 -3.17 -7.82 -59.12
CA THR A 96 -3.08 -7.19 -60.44
C THR A 96 -3.63 -8.13 -61.51
N THR A 97 -4.25 -7.56 -62.53
CA THR A 97 -4.68 -8.28 -63.71
C THR A 97 -4.78 -7.29 -64.86
N ASP A 98 -4.89 -7.80 -66.07
CA ASP A 98 -5.02 -6.96 -67.24
C ASP A 98 -6.40 -7.13 -67.88
N VAL A 99 -6.93 -6.06 -68.40
CA VAL A 99 -8.04 -6.02 -69.35
C VAL A 99 -7.47 -5.97 -70.72
N ALA A 100 -7.62 -7.02 -71.47
CA ALA A 100 -7.11 -7.11 -72.84
C ALA A 100 -8.21 -6.77 -73.85
N PHE A 101 -7.93 -5.83 -74.72
CA PHE A 101 -8.82 -5.40 -75.82
C PHE A 101 -8.24 -5.89 -77.15
N LEU A 102 -9.07 -6.42 -78.01
CA LEU A 102 -8.72 -6.92 -79.34
C LEU A 102 -9.69 -6.32 -80.36
N GLY A 103 -9.18 -5.52 -81.26
CA GLY A 103 -9.94 -5.03 -82.41
C GLY A 103 -10.03 -6.05 -83.52
N SER A 104 -11.07 -5.98 -84.36
CA SER A 104 -11.27 -6.89 -85.51
C SER A 104 -10.14 -6.80 -86.56
N ASN A 105 -9.37 -5.76 -86.54
CA ASN A 105 -8.16 -5.58 -87.34
C ASN A 105 -6.89 -6.25 -86.73
N GLY A 106 -7.03 -6.97 -85.61
CA GLY A 106 -5.93 -7.64 -84.91
C GLY A 106 -5.14 -6.75 -83.97
N GLN A 107 -5.47 -5.47 -83.83
CA GLN A 107 -4.80 -4.61 -82.84
C GLN A 107 -5.17 -5.00 -81.43
N ARG A 108 -4.14 -4.97 -80.53
CA ARG A 108 -4.33 -5.25 -79.09
C ARG A 108 -3.96 -4.05 -78.29
N ARG A 109 -4.76 -3.81 -77.24
CA ARG A 109 -4.44 -2.89 -76.12
C ARG A 109 -4.69 -3.60 -74.83
N THR A 110 -3.91 -3.22 -73.81
CA THR A 110 -4.02 -3.77 -72.45
C THR A 110 -4.10 -2.61 -71.48
N VAL A 111 -5.00 -2.71 -70.51
CA VAL A 111 -5.07 -1.81 -69.39
C VAL A 111 -4.75 -2.63 -68.16
N SER A 112 -3.73 -2.26 -67.45
CA SER A 112 -3.36 -2.87 -66.19
C SER A 112 -4.31 -2.43 -65.09
N VAL A 113 -4.76 -3.36 -64.27
CA VAL A 113 -5.64 -3.06 -63.12
C VAL A 113 -4.94 -3.53 -61.86
N VAL A 114 -4.64 -2.59 -61.00
CA VAL A 114 -3.98 -2.80 -59.71
C VAL A 114 -5.00 -2.50 -58.59
N GLN A 115 -5.28 -3.48 -57.78
CA GLN A 115 -6.07 -3.29 -56.58
C GLN A 115 -5.21 -3.51 -55.34
N PHE A 116 -5.10 -2.48 -54.52
CA PHE A 116 -4.40 -2.54 -53.25
C PHE A 116 -5.17 -3.36 -52.24
N GLY A 117 -4.43 -4.11 -51.38
CA GLY A 117 -5.01 -4.82 -50.26
C GLY A 117 -5.08 -4.00 -48.97
N PHE A 118 -5.30 -4.68 -47.85
CA PHE A 118 -5.36 -3.99 -46.54
C PHE A 118 -3.96 -3.84 -45.88
N GLY A 119 -2.89 -4.41 -46.46
CA GLY A 119 -1.60 -4.45 -45.79
C GLY A 119 -1.58 -5.41 -44.59
N LYS A 120 -0.50 -5.35 -43.81
CA LYS A 120 -0.41 -5.97 -42.45
C LYS A 120 -0.32 -4.82 -41.48
N GLN A 121 -1.42 -4.46 -40.87
CA GLN A 121 -1.53 -3.20 -40.14
C GLN A 121 -2.11 -3.38 -38.74
N ILE A 122 -1.61 -2.53 -37.88
CA ILE A 122 -2.21 -2.15 -36.60
C ILE A 122 -2.40 -0.64 -36.69
N ASP A 123 -3.59 -0.17 -36.43
CA ASP A 123 -3.95 1.26 -36.48
C ASP A 123 -4.72 1.65 -35.25
N ILE A 124 -4.36 2.79 -34.65
CA ILE A 124 -5.01 3.33 -33.45
C ILE A 124 -5.88 4.50 -33.86
N LYS A 125 -7.17 4.36 -33.63
CA LYS A 125 -8.14 5.39 -34.00
C LYS A 125 -7.87 6.75 -33.31
N GLU A 126 -7.49 6.67 -32.01
CA GLU A 126 -7.13 7.81 -31.18
C GLU A 126 -5.74 7.57 -30.61
N PRO A 127 -4.67 8.02 -31.26
CA PRO A 127 -3.30 7.70 -30.85
C PRO A 127 -2.85 8.43 -29.58
N THR A 128 -3.64 9.40 -29.11
CA THR A 128 -3.38 10.11 -27.85
C THR A 128 -4.64 10.11 -26.98
N VAL A 129 -4.48 9.68 -25.74
CA VAL A 129 -5.53 9.66 -24.72
C VAL A 129 -5.07 10.51 -23.55
N GLU A 130 -5.91 11.45 -23.11
CA GLU A 130 -5.70 12.23 -21.90
C GLU A 130 -6.59 11.68 -20.77
N ILE A 131 -6.00 11.45 -19.59
CA ILE A 131 -6.68 10.97 -18.41
C ILE A 131 -6.45 11.90 -17.21
N GLU A 132 -7.35 11.83 -16.24
CA GLU A 132 -7.25 12.63 -15.01
C GLU A 132 -6.08 12.16 -14.12
N ASN A 133 -5.65 13.02 -13.19
CA ASN A 133 -4.62 12.66 -12.22
C ASN A 133 -5.15 11.76 -11.09
N SER A 134 -6.44 11.85 -10.76
CA SER A 134 -7.09 11.11 -9.68
C SER A 134 -8.51 10.69 -10.06
N GLY A 135 -9.07 9.76 -9.32
CA GLY A 135 -10.43 9.26 -9.49
C GLY A 135 -10.69 8.07 -8.57
N THR A 136 -11.94 7.67 -8.44
CA THR A 136 -12.31 6.43 -7.75
C THR A 136 -11.75 5.22 -8.50
N TYR A 137 -11.74 4.07 -7.86
CA TYR A 137 -11.22 2.84 -8.48
C TYR A 137 -11.90 2.53 -9.82
N ASP A 138 -13.23 2.71 -9.91
CA ASP A 138 -13.99 2.43 -11.13
C ASP A 138 -13.77 3.47 -12.24
N GLU A 139 -13.49 4.71 -11.86
CA GLU A 139 -13.23 5.79 -12.84
C GLU A 139 -11.83 5.70 -13.45
N ARG A 140 -10.90 4.99 -12.82
CA ARG A 140 -9.52 4.88 -13.27
C ARG A 140 -9.30 3.86 -14.37
N THR A 141 -10.22 3.81 -15.33
CA THR A 141 -10.14 2.96 -16.53
C THR A 141 -10.39 3.78 -17.77
N PHE A 142 -9.81 3.37 -18.88
CA PHE A 142 -10.16 3.86 -20.21
C PHE A 142 -10.05 2.75 -21.25
N GLU A 143 -10.65 2.97 -22.39
CA GLU A 143 -10.67 2.03 -23.50
C GLU A 143 -10.06 2.65 -24.75
N SER A 144 -9.19 1.93 -25.42
CA SER A 144 -8.62 2.30 -26.73
C SER A 144 -9.09 1.35 -27.80
N LEU A 145 -9.61 1.89 -28.92
CA LEU A 145 -10.00 1.12 -30.08
C LEU A 145 -8.85 1.03 -31.06
N ILE A 146 -8.48 -0.18 -31.40
CA ILE A 146 -7.43 -0.52 -32.35
C ILE A 146 -8.03 -1.28 -33.51
N SER A 147 -7.65 -0.91 -34.72
CA SER A 147 -8.00 -1.66 -35.94
C SER A 147 -6.80 -2.48 -36.36
N ALA A 148 -6.92 -3.80 -36.41
CA ALA A 148 -5.83 -4.69 -36.81
C ALA A 148 -6.33 -5.85 -37.66
N ASN A 149 -5.48 -6.32 -38.58
CA ASN A 149 -5.69 -7.56 -39.34
C ASN A 149 -4.65 -8.63 -39.04
N ILE A 150 -3.77 -8.38 -38.11
CA ILE A 150 -2.79 -9.33 -37.59
C ILE A 150 -2.89 -9.41 -36.08
N PRO A 151 -2.56 -10.54 -35.46
CA PRO A 151 -2.43 -10.62 -34.00
C PRO A 151 -1.37 -9.65 -33.49
N CYS A 152 -1.71 -8.85 -32.48
CA CYS A 152 -0.83 -7.86 -31.90
C CYS A 152 -0.83 -7.94 -30.38
N LYS A 153 0.21 -7.35 -29.78
CA LYS A 153 0.40 -7.27 -28.34
C LYS A 153 1.09 -5.95 -27.97
N ILE A 154 1.10 -5.63 -26.69
CA ILE A 154 1.98 -4.59 -26.17
C ILE A 154 3.42 -5.13 -26.18
N GLY A 155 4.32 -4.42 -26.84
CA GLY A 155 5.76 -4.72 -26.89
C GLY A 155 6.50 -4.12 -25.71
N SER A 156 6.50 -2.79 -25.62
CA SER A 156 7.10 -2.03 -24.54
C SER A 156 6.23 -0.82 -24.18
N ILE A 157 6.52 -0.24 -23.03
CA ILE A 157 5.94 1.04 -22.61
C ILE A 157 7.09 1.94 -22.18
N ASP A 158 7.21 3.09 -22.81
CA ASP A 158 8.20 4.11 -22.43
C ASP A 158 7.50 5.15 -21.57
N TYR A 159 8.02 5.32 -20.35
CA TYR A 159 7.47 6.25 -19.38
C TYR A 159 8.33 7.51 -19.26
N SER A 160 7.68 8.66 -19.11
CA SER A 160 8.35 9.93 -18.88
C SER A 160 7.48 10.93 -18.12
N PHE A 161 8.12 11.97 -17.58
CA PHE A 161 7.44 13.16 -17.09
C PHE A 161 7.53 14.27 -18.11
N GLU A 162 6.49 15.10 -18.19
CA GLU A 162 6.47 16.38 -18.90
C GLU A 162 6.13 17.50 -17.92
N GLY A 163 6.91 18.57 -17.94
CA GLY A 163 6.75 19.74 -17.06
C GLY A 163 8.09 20.20 -16.50
N ASP A 164 8.05 21.27 -15.72
CA ASP A 164 9.24 21.93 -15.17
C ASP A 164 9.59 21.35 -13.78
N LEU A 165 9.95 20.07 -13.72
CA LEU A 165 10.51 19.48 -12.52
C LEU A 165 12.02 19.76 -12.46
N THR A 166 12.49 20.12 -11.27
CA THR A 166 13.93 20.20 -10.98
C THR A 166 14.53 18.78 -10.90
N ASP A 167 15.85 18.66 -11.06
CA ASP A 167 16.55 17.37 -10.95
C ASP A 167 16.29 16.69 -9.60
N ALA A 168 16.15 17.47 -8.53
CA ALA A 168 15.82 16.94 -7.20
C ALA A 168 14.40 16.39 -7.14
N GLU A 169 13.42 17.09 -7.71
CA GLU A 169 12.03 16.64 -7.81
C GLU A 169 11.90 15.41 -8.72
N LEU A 170 12.68 15.33 -9.80
CA LEU A 170 12.75 14.14 -10.66
C LEU A 170 13.28 12.94 -9.87
N ALA A 171 14.40 13.10 -9.17
CA ALA A 171 14.99 12.02 -8.38
C ALA A 171 14.06 11.54 -7.26
N GLU A 172 13.35 12.46 -6.60
CA GLU A 172 12.39 12.14 -5.55
C GLU A 172 11.15 11.39 -6.08
N ASN A 173 10.76 11.65 -7.32
CA ASN A 173 9.57 11.07 -7.94
C ASN A 173 9.89 9.93 -8.92
N GLU A 174 11.13 9.46 -8.96
CA GLU A 174 11.56 8.42 -9.90
C GLU A 174 10.73 7.12 -9.80
N SER A 175 10.35 6.73 -8.58
CA SER A 175 9.49 5.56 -8.35
C SER A 175 8.06 5.71 -8.89
N GLU A 176 7.62 6.94 -9.09
CA GLU A 176 6.28 7.25 -9.61
C GLU A 176 6.26 7.35 -11.15
N ARG A 177 7.41 7.27 -11.81
CA ARG A 177 7.53 7.42 -13.24
C ARG A 177 6.96 6.24 -14.01
N GLU A 178 7.21 5.03 -13.54
CA GLU A 178 6.92 3.78 -14.25
C GLU A 178 5.79 2.98 -13.58
N GLY A 179 5.20 2.04 -14.31
CA GLY A 179 4.28 1.05 -13.77
C GLY A 179 2.89 1.56 -13.39
N TRP A 180 2.56 2.81 -13.68
CA TRP A 180 1.26 3.38 -13.34
C TRP A 180 0.12 3.01 -14.31
N LEU A 181 0.45 2.49 -15.48
CA LEU A 181 -0.51 1.96 -16.44
C LEU A 181 -0.62 0.44 -16.24
N LEU A 182 -1.81 -0.04 -15.90
CA LEU A 182 -2.08 -1.38 -15.43
C LEU A 182 -3.01 -2.14 -16.37
N ASN A 183 -3.02 -3.46 -16.28
CA ASN A 183 -4.01 -4.29 -16.93
C ASN A 183 -5.34 -4.26 -16.16
N SER A 184 -6.44 -4.05 -16.84
CA SER A 184 -7.76 -4.00 -16.20
C SER A 184 -8.24 -5.31 -15.58
N LYS A 185 -7.66 -6.44 -15.95
CA LYS A 185 -8.15 -7.76 -15.49
C LYS A 185 -7.43 -8.30 -14.26
N ASP A 186 -6.13 -8.05 -14.16
CA ASP A 186 -5.31 -8.74 -13.16
C ASP A 186 -4.69 -7.79 -12.13
N GLU A 187 -4.99 -6.48 -12.21
CA GLU A 187 -4.37 -5.42 -11.39
C GLU A 187 -2.83 -5.42 -11.43
N ASP A 188 -2.25 -6.39 -12.12
CA ASP A 188 -0.83 -6.54 -12.34
C ASP A 188 -0.40 -5.80 -13.61
N LYS A 189 0.91 -5.65 -13.75
CA LYS A 189 1.56 -5.01 -14.89
C LYS A 189 0.91 -5.41 -16.21
N LEU A 190 0.73 -4.45 -17.11
CA LEU A 190 0.30 -4.70 -18.48
C LEU A 190 1.16 -5.79 -19.10
N THR A 191 0.63 -7.00 -19.14
CA THR A 191 1.23 -8.11 -19.85
C THR A 191 0.53 -8.27 -21.19
N GLY A 192 1.28 -8.48 -22.25
CA GLY A 192 0.73 -8.63 -23.60
C GLY A 192 -0.18 -9.86 -23.81
N THR A 193 -0.40 -10.67 -22.80
CA THR A 193 -1.18 -11.90 -22.88
C THR A 193 -2.68 -11.69 -22.98
N ASN A 194 -3.21 -10.56 -22.50
CA ASN A 194 -4.65 -10.25 -22.58
C ASN A 194 -5.06 -9.61 -23.90
N LEU A 195 -4.13 -9.41 -24.78
CA LEU A 195 -4.32 -8.68 -26.02
C LEU A 195 -4.19 -9.58 -27.24
N GLY A 196 -4.25 -10.89 -27.03
CA GLY A 196 -4.30 -11.87 -28.09
C GLY A 196 -5.60 -11.75 -28.86
N ILE A 197 -5.56 -10.99 -29.94
CA ILE A 197 -6.66 -10.91 -30.89
C ILE A 197 -6.56 -12.13 -31.78
N VAL A 198 -7.43 -13.10 -31.58
CA VAL A 198 -7.63 -14.16 -32.53
C VAL A 198 -8.56 -13.61 -33.62
N LEU A 199 -8.00 -13.31 -34.78
CA LEU A 199 -8.77 -12.91 -35.94
C LEU A 199 -9.15 -14.15 -36.73
N ASP A 200 -10.43 -14.41 -36.90
CA ASP A 200 -10.93 -15.51 -37.76
C ASP A 200 -10.57 -15.29 -39.23
N ARG A 201 -10.44 -14.00 -39.62
CA ARG A 201 -10.00 -13.56 -40.93
C ARG A 201 -8.87 -12.57 -40.78
N LYS A 202 -7.69 -12.92 -41.27
CA LYS A 202 -6.45 -12.11 -41.10
C LYS A 202 -6.24 -11.05 -42.17
N ASP A 203 -7.12 -11.02 -43.16
CA ASP A 203 -6.94 -10.16 -44.34
C ASP A 203 -7.60 -8.82 -44.24
N ARG A 204 -8.61 -8.70 -43.40
CA ARG A 204 -9.41 -7.47 -43.20
C ARG A 204 -9.24 -6.94 -41.79
N PRO A 205 -8.92 -5.64 -41.63
CA PRO A 205 -8.84 -5.01 -40.30
C PRO A 205 -10.15 -5.12 -39.54
N ARG A 206 -10.04 -5.37 -38.24
CA ARG A 206 -11.15 -5.42 -37.30
C ARG A 206 -10.87 -4.54 -36.11
N SER A 207 -11.89 -3.90 -35.60
CA SER A 207 -11.78 -3.13 -34.38
C SER A 207 -11.69 -4.06 -33.18
N VAL A 208 -10.70 -3.82 -32.35
CA VAL A 208 -10.44 -4.49 -31.10
C VAL A 208 -10.32 -3.46 -30.00
N LYS A 209 -10.82 -3.82 -28.84
CA LYS A 209 -10.88 -2.95 -27.68
C LYS A 209 -9.81 -3.37 -26.68
N PHE A 210 -8.97 -2.43 -26.28
CA PHE A 210 -8.03 -2.54 -25.19
C PHE A 210 -8.54 -1.75 -24.00
N THR A 211 -8.61 -2.38 -22.85
CA THR A 211 -9.01 -1.73 -21.60
C THR A 211 -7.82 -1.58 -20.70
N PHE A 212 -7.52 -0.37 -20.31
CA PHE A 212 -6.43 -0.02 -19.41
C PHE A 212 -6.98 0.48 -18.09
N ARG A 213 -6.26 0.19 -17.02
CA ARG A 213 -6.43 0.81 -15.70
C ARG A 213 -5.19 1.64 -15.39
N TRP A 214 -5.34 2.69 -14.59
CA TRP A 214 -4.23 3.56 -14.24
C TRP A 214 -4.19 3.87 -12.75
N ALA A 215 -2.97 4.01 -12.20
CA ALA A 215 -2.75 4.49 -10.86
C ALA A 215 -2.79 6.02 -10.82
N MET A 216 -3.18 6.60 -9.68
CA MET A 216 -3.24 8.05 -9.51
C MET A 216 -1.88 8.71 -9.73
N ASN A 217 -1.87 9.88 -10.35
CA ASN A 217 -0.69 10.73 -10.43
C ASN A 217 -0.63 11.64 -9.21
N VAL A 218 0.42 11.52 -8.45
CA VAL A 218 0.69 12.34 -7.25
C VAL A 218 1.82 13.33 -7.48
N VAL A 219 2.42 13.31 -8.68
CA VAL A 219 3.52 14.18 -9.05
C VAL A 219 2.95 15.45 -9.70
N PRO A 220 3.45 16.65 -9.37
CA PRO A 220 3.01 17.89 -10.01
C PRO A 220 3.58 18.06 -11.43
N ALA A 221 3.61 16.98 -12.18
CA ALA A 221 4.00 16.92 -13.58
C ALA A 221 3.11 15.93 -14.34
N VAL A 222 2.94 16.14 -15.62
CA VAL A 222 2.21 15.24 -16.50
C VAL A 222 3.00 13.94 -16.64
N ARG A 223 2.38 12.80 -16.38
CA ARG A 223 2.98 11.49 -16.69
C ARG A 223 2.59 11.09 -18.10
N VAL A 224 3.55 10.57 -18.84
CA VAL A 224 3.34 10.11 -20.21
C VAL A 224 3.78 8.66 -20.33
N ALA A 225 2.91 7.84 -20.89
CA ALA A 225 3.22 6.46 -21.28
C ALA A 225 3.04 6.31 -22.80
N LYS A 226 4.10 5.89 -23.49
CA LYS A 226 4.06 5.52 -24.89
C LYS A 226 4.00 4.01 -25.00
N VAL A 227 2.83 3.48 -25.32
CA VAL A 227 2.56 2.06 -25.44
C VAL A 227 2.83 1.62 -26.88
N HIS A 228 3.88 0.85 -27.10
CA HIS A 228 4.24 0.31 -28.40
C HIS A 228 3.45 -0.96 -28.67
N LEU A 229 2.66 -0.95 -29.74
CA LEU A 229 1.91 -2.08 -30.23
C LEU A 229 2.70 -2.79 -31.33
N VAL A 230 2.96 -4.06 -31.14
CA VAL A 230 3.78 -4.87 -32.04
C VAL A 230 3.04 -6.16 -32.47
N PRO A 231 3.37 -6.75 -33.62
CA PRO A 231 2.88 -8.08 -33.97
C PRO A 231 3.22 -9.11 -32.89
N THR A 232 2.31 -10.04 -32.64
CA THR A 232 2.57 -11.15 -31.68
C THR A 232 3.72 -12.03 -32.15
N ASP A 233 3.80 -12.29 -33.45
CA ASP A 233 4.94 -12.98 -34.08
C ASP A 233 6.01 -11.94 -34.44
N PRO A 234 7.21 -11.99 -33.87
CA PRO A 234 8.27 -11.02 -34.12
C PRO A 234 8.81 -11.08 -35.57
N ASN A 235 8.52 -12.10 -36.32
CA ASN A 235 8.90 -12.23 -37.73
C ASN A 235 7.92 -11.53 -38.68
N VAL A 236 6.78 -11.06 -38.17
CA VAL A 236 5.79 -10.34 -38.96
C VAL A 236 6.10 -8.85 -38.92
N GLN A 237 6.47 -8.31 -40.09
CA GLN A 237 6.65 -6.89 -40.27
C GLN A 237 5.32 -6.21 -40.66
N LEU A 238 5.07 -5.03 -40.09
CA LEU A 238 3.96 -4.17 -40.49
C LEU A 238 4.26 -3.59 -41.87
N VAL A 239 3.29 -3.67 -42.76
CA VAL A 239 3.42 -3.19 -44.13
C VAL A 239 2.10 -2.54 -44.59
N ASP A 240 2.23 -1.55 -45.44
CA ASP A 240 1.08 -0.95 -46.15
C ASP A 240 0.50 -1.91 -47.22
N ALA A 241 -0.48 -1.43 -47.95
CA ALA A 241 -1.12 -2.22 -49.04
C ALA A 241 -0.19 -2.62 -50.15
N ASP A 242 0.88 -1.86 -50.36
CA ASP A 242 1.91 -2.11 -51.38
C ASP A 242 3.06 -3.01 -50.87
N GLY A 243 3.05 -3.32 -49.57
CA GLY A 243 4.08 -4.15 -48.96
C GLY A 243 5.28 -3.34 -48.44
N ASN A 244 5.19 -2.01 -48.40
CA ASN A 244 6.24 -1.19 -47.83
C ASN A 244 6.18 -1.23 -46.30
N PRO A 245 7.32 -1.31 -45.61
CA PRO A 245 7.36 -1.25 -44.16
C PRO A 245 6.72 0.02 -43.61
N THR A 246 5.85 -0.13 -42.62
CA THR A 246 5.28 0.98 -41.87
C THR A 246 6.01 1.16 -40.54
N GLY A 247 5.92 2.36 -39.96
CA GLY A 247 6.58 2.66 -38.69
C GLY A 247 5.89 2.05 -37.47
N ASP A 248 6.49 2.28 -36.31
CA ASP A 248 5.96 1.86 -35.01
C ASP A 248 4.56 2.43 -34.74
N VAL A 249 3.73 1.62 -34.14
CA VAL A 249 2.37 1.99 -33.74
C VAL A 249 2.37 2.28 -32.25
N VAL A 250 2.15 3.54 -31.89
CA VAL A 250 2.28 4.03 -30.52
C VAL A 250 0.97 4.67 -30.05
N LEU A 251 0.45 4.15 -28.92
CA LEU A 251 -0.60 4.82 -28.15
C LEU A 251 0.08 5.69 -27.09
N THR A 252 -0.14 6.98 -27.12
CA THR A 252 0.37 7.91 -26.12
C THR A 252 -0.73 8.19 -25.08
N VAL A 253 -0.49 7.83 -23.83
CA VAL A 253 -1.37 8.12 -22.71
C VAL A 253 -0.75 9.25 -21.90
N ARG A 254 -1.48 10.34 -21.73
CA ARG A 254 -1.05 11.53 -20.97
C ARG A 254 -1.95 11.65 -19.74
N GLN A 255 -1.34 11.55 -18.57
CA GLN A 255 -2.04 11.73 -17.31
C GLN A 255 -1.77 13.12 -16.74
N LYS A 256 -2.83 13.85 -16.42
CA LYS A 256 -2.73 15.20 -15.85
C LYS A 256 -1.82 15.24 -14.63
N ALA A 257 -1.14 16.37 -14.43
CA ALA A 257 -0.34 16.62 -13.24
C ALA A 257 -1.20 16.68 -11.98
N ALA A 258 -0.66 16.18 -10.87
CA ALA A 258 -1.26 16.43 -9.58
C ALA A 258 -1.14 17.92 -9.19
N PRO A 259 -2.07 18.46 -8.39
CA PRO A 259 -1.93 19.77 -7.84
C PRO A 259 -0.68 19.88 -6.96
N LYS A 260 0.03 20.99 -7.00
CA LYS A 260 1.14 21.25 -6.08
C LYS A 260 0.61 21.43 -4.65
N ILE A 261 1.22 20.71 -3.71
CA ILE A 261 0.82 20.77 -2.31
C ILE A 261 1.48 21.98 -1.65
N GLU A 262 0.69 22.95 -1.28
CA GLU A 262 1.13 24.16 -0.58
C GLU A 262 1.19 23.96 0.94
N ASP A 263 2.12 24.64 1.64
CA ASP A 263 2.21 24.59 3.09
C ASP A 263 1.14 25.49 3.75
N ASN A 264 -0.11 25.08 3.59
CA ASN A 264 -1.28 25.77 4.14
C ASN A 264 -2.41 24.75 4.41
N ARG A 265 -3.58 25.23 4.86
CA ARG A 265 -4.74 24.40 5.16
C ARG A 265 -5.23 23.60 3.92
N ALA A 266 -5.18 24.19 2.73
CA ALA A 266 -5.59 23.51 1.50
C ALA A 266 -4.61 22.37 1.17
N GLY A 267 -3.31 22.59 1.40
CA GLY A 267 -2.31 21.53 1.23
C GLY A 267 -2.47 20.39 2.23
N ASP A 268 -2.85 20.66 3.50
CA ASP A 268 -3.18 19.61 4.45
C ASP A 268 -4.37 18.79 3.97
N SER A 269 -5.43 19.47 3.53
CA SER A 269 -6.63 18.83 2.99
C SER A 269 -6.29 17.90 1.82
N LEU A 270 -5.51 18.40 0.86
CA LEU A 270 -5.07 17.62 -0.30
C LEU A 270 -4.20 16.43 0.13
N SER A 271 -3.26 16.64 1.07
CA SER A 271 -2.41 15.56 1.58
C SER A 271 -3.21 14.45 2.24
N VAL A 272 -4.21 14.79 3.08
CA VAL A 272 -5.10 13.79 3.71
C VAL A 272 -5.87 13.00 2.65
N ILE A 273 -6.41 13.66 1.63
CA ILE A 273 -7.13 13.00 0.53
C ILE A 273 -6.20 12.03 -0.21
N MET A 274 -5.00 12.47 -0.56
CA MET A 274 -4.02 11.65 -1.28
C MET A 274 -3.58 10.43 -0.46
N ILE A 275 -3.26 10.64 0.82
CA ILE A 275 -2.91 9.54 1.73
C ILE A 275 -4.07 8.54 1.83
N ASN A 276 -5.29 9.01 2.04
CA ASN A 276 -6.47 8.16 2.16
C ASN A 276 -6.71 7.31 0.89
N GLN A 277 -6.52 7.90 -0.28
CA GLN A 277 -6.65 7.21 -1.56
C GLN A 277 -5.55 6.16 -1.76
N LYS A 278 -4.29 6.50 -1.45
CA LYS A 278 -3.16 5.57 -1.59
C LYS A 278 -3.22 4.39 -0.61
N LEU A 279 -3.71 4.62 0.60
CA LEU A 279 -3.85 3.56 1.59
C LEU A 279 -4.95 2.55 1.27
N SER A 280 -5.77 2.79 0.25
CA SER A 280 -6.87 1.89 -0.17
C SER A 280 -7.74 1.42 1.00
N SER A 281 -8.06 2.34 1.91
CA SER A 281 -8.82 2.05 3.13
C SER A 281 -10.25 1.59 2.80
N MET A 282 -10.69 0.52 3.46
CA MET A 282 -12.11 0.10 3.38
C MET A 282 -13.04 1.13 4.02
N TYR A 283 -12.54 1.87 5.01
CA TYR A 283 -13.25 2.99 5.63
C TYR A 283 -12.53 4.28 5.23
N SER A 284 -12.80 4.72 4.01
CA SER A 284 -12.27 6.01 3.55
C SER A 284 -12.76 7.14 4.46
N ILE A 285 -11.90 8.12 4.67
CA ILE A 285 -12.30 9.34 5.36
C ILE A 285 -13.38 10.01 4.51
N GLU A 286 -14.55 10.22 5.09
CA GLU A 286 -15.59 10.99 4.43
C GLU A 286 -15.14 12.45 4.34
N THR A 287 -15.01 12.93 3.11
CA THR A 287 -14.58 14.29 2.82
C THR A 287 -15.76 15.13 2.34
N SER A 288 -15.83 16.35 2.82
CA SER A 288 -16.77 17.37 2.38
C SER A 288 -16.00 18.65 2.08
N ASP A 289 -16.69 19.69 1.62
CA ASP A 289 -16.08 21.00 1.34
C ASP A 289 -15.42 21.64 2.58
N ASN A 290 -15.84 21.21 3.78
CA ASN A 290 -15.28 21.69 5.04
C ASN A 290 -14.58 20.57 5.80
N MET A 291 -13.26 20.65 5.87
CA MET A 291 -12.40 19.69 6.58
C MET A 291 -12.75 19.50 8.09
N ARG A 292 -13.48 20.44 8.71
CA ARG A 292 -14.00 20.28 10.08
C ARG A 292 -15.02 19.17 10.22
N ASN A 293 -15.69 18.83 9.12
CA ASN A 293 -16.71 17.80 9.09
C ASN A 293 -16.16 16.42 8.66
N TRP A 294 -14.86 16.34 8.40
CA TRP A 294 -14.26 15.08 7.99
C TRP A 294 -14.16 14.12 9.17
N THR A 295 -14.58 12.90 8.92
CA THR A 295 -14.43 11.82 9.91
C THR A 295 -12.94 11.56 10.17
N SER A 296 -12.62 11.26 11.43
CA SER A 296 -11.25 10.91 11.86
C SER A 296 -10.17 11.99 11.63
N VAL A 297 -10.58 13.23 11.41
CA VAL A 297 -9.68 14.39 11.30
C VAL A 297 -10.07 15.44 12.35
N THR A 298 -9.08 15.96 13.08
CA THR A 298 -9.27 17.11 13.95
C THR A 298 -8.32 18.24 13.55
N LEU A 299 -8.77 19.47 13.78
CA LEU A 299 -8.00 20.66 13.42
C LEU A 299 -7.59 21.43 14.66
N TRP A 300 -6.51 22.18 14.52
CA TRP A 300 -6.11 23.15 15.53
C TRP A 300 -7.09 24.32 15.60
N GLU A 301 -7.51 24.66 16.82
CA GLU A 301 -8.48 25.72 17.08
C GLU A 301 -7.80 26.93 17.71
N ALA A 302 -8.43 28.11 17.58
CA ALA A 302 -7.90 29.36 18.12
C ALA A 302 -7.73 29.34 19.66
N THR A 303 -8.49 28.49 20.33
CA THR A 303 -8.43 28.30 21.80
C THR A 303 -7.25 27.46 22.25
N ASP A 304 -6.63 26.69 21.34
CA ASP A 304 -5.53 25.84 21.69
C ASP A 304 -4.27 26.63 22.07
N ALA A 305 -3.63 26.21 23.15
CA ALA A 305 -2.39 26.84 23.61
C ALA A 305 -1.27 26.72 22.55
N PHE A 306 -1.25 25.66 21.80
CA PHE A 306 -0.30 25.44 20.72
C PHE A 306 -0.42 26.51 19.63
N VAL A 307 -1.64 26.87 19.23
CA VAL A 307 -1.89 27.90 18.20
C VAL A 307 -1.40 29.28 18.65
N LYS A 308 -1.45 29.56 19.95
CA LYS A 308 -0.90 30.84 20.48
C LYS A 308 0.62 30.94 20.26
N ALA A 309 1.32 29.82 20.40
CA ALA A 309 2.76 29.75 20.16
C ALA A 309 3.09 29.57 18.66
N HIS A 310 2.20 28.94 17.90
CA HIS A 310 2.36 28.62 16.47
C HIS A 310 1.14 29.10 15.66
N PRO A 311 0.97 30.41 15.39
CA PRO A 311 -0.23 30.95 14.75
C PRO A 311 -0.55 30.34 13.37
N LYS A 312 0.46 29.87 12.63
CA LYS A 312 0.30 29.18 11.35
C LYS A 312 -0.39 27.82 11.47
N ALA A 313 -0.48 27.27 12.67
CA ALA A 313 -1.17 26.00 12.91
C ALA A 313 -2.70 26.14 12.90
N LEU A 314 -3.25 27.34 13.03
CA LEU A 314 -4.69 27.56 13.07
C LEU A 314 -5.40 26.95 11.84
N GLY A 315 -6.33 26.03 12.08
CA GLY A 315 -7.09 25.35 11.06
C GLY A 315 -6.32 24.26 10.27
N ARG A 316 -5.04 24.01 10.62
CA ARG A 316 -4.25 22.91 10.09
C ARG A 316 -4.64 21.60 10.77
N VAL A 317 -4.30 20.47 10.17
CA VAL A 317 -4.59 19.15 10.73
C VAL A 317 -3.79 18.95 12.04
N ARG A 318 -4.52 18.66 13.12
CA ARG A 318 -3.98 18.31 14.44
C ARG A 318 -3.85 16.80 14.61
N SER A 319 -4.90 16.08 14.27
CA SER A 319 -4.86 14.61 14.29
C SER A 319 -5.56 14.02 13.07
N VAL A 320 -5.09 12.86 12.66
CA VAL A 320 -5.72 12.07 11.60
C VAL A 320 -5.58 10.58 11.89
N GLN A 321 -6.63 9.83 11.58
CA GLN A 321 -6.64 8.38 11.69
C GLN A 321 -7.13 7.76 10.39
N PHE A 322 -6.34 6.83 9.86
CA PHE A 322 -6.70 5.96 8.73
C PHE A 322 -6.97 4.55 9.24
N SER A 323 -8.14 4.02 8.93
CA SER A 323 -8.60 2.74 9.46
C SER A 323 -8.83 1.72 8.35
N MET A 324 -8.56 0.45 8.64
CA MET A 324 -8.75 -0.67 7.72
C MET A 324 -8.01 -0.47 6.40
N ILE A 325 -6.79 0.01 6.48
CA ILE A 325 -5.92 0.19 5.32
C ILE A 325 -5.53 -1.15 4.70
N ASN A 326 -5.16 -1.12 3.43
CA ASN A 326 -4.77 -2.29 2.66
C ASN A 326 -3.53 -1.98 1.82
N LEU A 327 -2.35 -2.20 2.40
CA LEU A 327 -1.06 -2.10 1.72
C LEU A 327 -0.57 -3.48 1.30
N GLN A 328 0.20 -3.55 0.22
CA GLN A 328 0.85 -4.75 -0.24
C GLN A 328 2.24 -4.89 0.40
N ALA A 329 2.83 -6.09 0.33
CA ALA A 329 4.20 -6.30 0.81
C ALA A 329 5.18 -5.37 0.08
N GLY A 330 6.08 -4.74 0.85
CA GLY A 330 7.06 -3.78 0.34
C GLY A 330 6.52 -2.35 0.11
N GLU A 331 5.23 -2.11 0.30
CA GLU A 331 4.68 -0.75 0.30
C GLU A 331 4.95 -0.03 1.62
N SER A 332 4.84 1.28 1.61
CA SER A 332 5.02 2.14 2.78
C SER A 332 3.92 3.19 2.90
N LEU A 333 3.92 3.93 4.01
CA LEU A 333 3.08 5.12 4.12
C LEU A 333 3.38 6.09 2.97
N PRO A 334 2.33 6.71 2.41
CA PRO A 334 2.50 7.73 1.39
C PRO A 334 3.36 8.90 1.88
N LYS A 335 4.29 9.35 1.03
CA LYS A 335 5.19 10.46 1.35
C LYS A 335 4.49 11.76 1.71
N GLU A 336 3.25 11.94 1.27
CA GLU A 336 2.41 13.10 1.57
C GLU A 336 2.19 13.33 3.08
N VAL A 337 2.46 12.32 3.92
CA VAL A 337 2.38 12.45 5.39
C VAL A 337 3.27 13.56 5.91
N ARG A 338 4.46 13.78 5.31
CA ARG A 338 5.39 14.84 5.71
C ARG A 338 4.85 16.27 5.54
N ASN A 339 3.81 16.45 4.71
CA ASN A 339 3.19 17.75 4.48
C ASN A 339 2.29 18.19 5.64
N LEU A 340 1.86 17.26 6.50
CA LEU A 340 1.03 17.52 7.67
C LEU A 340 1.88 18.07 8.82
N LYS A 341 2.58 19.19 8.59
CA LYS A 341 3.65 19.71 9.46
C LYS A 341 3.23 20.03 10.91
N TYR A 342 1.95 20.26 11.15
CA TYR A 342 1.43 20.60 12.48
C TYR A 342 0.74 19.42 13.15
N LEU A 343 0.94 18.22 12.64
CA LEU A 343 0.31 17.02 13.17
C LEU A 343 0.82 16.70 14.59
N GLU A 344 -0.10 16.54 15.53
CA GLU A 344 0.15 16.14 16.91
C GLU A 344 -0.07 14.62 17.10
N SER A 345 -1.05 14.06 16.41
CA SER A 345 -1.39 12.64 16.49
C SER A 345 -1.64 12.03 15.12
N PHE A 346 -0.97 10.92 14.87
CA PHE A 346 -1.16 10.11 13.67
C PHE A 346 -1.51 8.67 14.05
N ALA A 347 -2.57 8.15 13.47
CA ALA A 347 -2.95 6.76 13.65
C ALA A 347 -3.22 6.08 12.31
N VAL A 348 -2.65 4.90 12.15
CA VAL A 348 -2.94 4.01 11.04
C VAL A 348 -3.22 2.62 11.58
N THR A 349 -4.38 2.07 11.20
CA THR A 349 -4.82 0.74 11.61
C THR A 349 -5.19 -0.07 10.39
N SER A 350 -4.55 -1.19 10.24
CA SER A 350 -4.87 -2.13 9.18
C SER A 350 -5.86 -3.19 9.63
N ASN A 351 -6.33 -4.03 8.71
CA ASN A 351 -7.02 -5.24 9.07
C ASN A 351 -6.02 -6.32 9.51
N ALA A 352 -6.53 -7.35 10.19
CA ALA A 352 -5.69 -8.43 10.71
C ALA A 352 -4.86 -9.16 9.63
N ASN A 353 -5.34 -9.19 8.39
CA ASN A 353 -4.63 -9.84 7.27
C ASN A 353 -3.37 -9.06 6.84
N ASN A 354 -3.32 -7.77 7.06
CA ASN A 354 -2.13 -6.97 6.75
C ASN A 354 -0.96 -7.27 7.68
N GLN A 355 -1.21 -7.73 8.88
CA GLN A 355 -0.17 -8.07 9.85
C GLN A 355 0.83 -9.12 9.33
N ILE A 356 0.39 -9.99 8.42
CA ILE A 356 1.26 -11.01 7.82
C ILE A 356 2.06 -10.51 6.60
N ARG A 357 1.82 -9.30 6.15
CA ARG A 357 2.55 -8.66 5.07
C ARG A 357 3.68 -7.83 5.66
N GLU A 358 4.83 -7.90 5.04
CA GLU A 358 5.96 -7.06 5.43
C GLU A 358 5.79 -5.70 4.75
N VAL A 359 5.35 -4.72 5.54
CA VAL A 359 5.06 -3.35 5.08
C VAL A 359 5.95 -2.38 5.84
N GLU A 360 6.48 -1.40 5.16
CA GLU A 360 7.37 -0.41 5.74
C GLU A 360 6.61 0.84 6.22
N LEU A 361 7.11 1.48 7.28
CA LEU A 361 6.51 2.74 7.73
C LEU A 361 6.93 3.94 6.86
N GLY A 362 8.08 3.84 6.19
CA GLY A 362 8.67 4.92 5.42
C GLY A 362 9.36 5.99 6.28
N GLU A 363 10.25 6.77 5.68
CA GLU A 363 11.04 7.79 6.39
C GLU A 363 10.28 9.11 6.56
N ASP A 364 9.29 9.40 5.74
CA ASP A 364 8.56 10.67 5.70
C ASP A 364 7.79 10.98 7.00
N ILE A 365 7.34 9.96 7.72
CA ILE A 365 6.71 10.13 9.04
C ILE A 365 7.68 10.73 10.06
N CYS A 366 8.98 10.49 9.89
CA CYS A 366 10.03 10.98 10.77
C CYS A 366 10.29 12.49 10.62
N GLU A 367 9.75 13.12 9.60
CA GLU A 367 9.89 14.55 9.33
C GLU A 367 8.83 15.41 10.04
N LEU A 368 7.94 14.81 10.82
CA LEU A 368 6.87 15.51 11.54
C LEU A 368 7.37 16.17 12.85
N PRO A 369 7.51 17.49 12.91
CA PRO A 369 8.22 18.16 13.99
C PRO A 369 7.43 18.26 15.31
N TYR A 370 6.12 17.99 15.31
CA TYR A 370 5.24 18.17 16.48
C TYR A 370 4.49 16.90 16.88
N LEU A 371 4.85 15.75 16.27
CA LEU A 371 4.16 14.48 16.51
C LEU A 371 4.41 14.01 17.94
N LYS A 372 3.33 13.90 18.75
CA LYS A 372 3.37 13.40 20.12
C LYS A 372 2.81 11.99 20.26
N SER A 373 1.88 11.62 19.41
CA SER A 373 1.24 10.31 19.45
C SER A 373 1.31 9.65 18.09
N LEU A 374 1.91 8.46 18.04
CA LEU A 374 1.98 7.62 16.85
C LEU A 374 1.38 6.24 17.16
N THR A 375 0.35 5.89 16.41
CA THR A 375 -0.25 4.54 16.44
C THR A 375 -0.09 3.89 15.07
N VAL A 376 0.59 2.74 15.06
CA VAL A 376 0.76 1.89 13.88
C VAL A 376 0.31 0.49 14.26
N GLN A 377 -0.95 0.17 13.99
CA GLN A 377 -1.58 -1.04 14.49
C GLN A 377 -1.91 -2.01 13.36
N ALA A 378 -1.57 -3.29 13.56
CA ALA A 378 -1.80 -4.38 12.61
C ALA A 378 -1.26 -4.06 11.19
N TYR A 379 -0.20 -3.27 11.14
CA TYR A 379 0.32 -2.68 9.92
C TYR A 379 1.26 -3.63 9.17
N GLY A 380 1.99 -4.49 9.90
CA GLY A 380 2.93 -5.46 9.32
C GLY A 380 4.40 -5.07 9.46
N LEU A 381 4.74 -4.13 10.34
CA LEU A 381 6.12 -3.71 10.56
C LEU A 381 6.99 -4.85 11.09
N THR A 382 8.18 -4.98 10.53
CA THR A 382 9.27 -5.82 11.03
C THR A 382 10.43 -5.01 11.61
N HIS A 383 10.52 -3.75 11.24
CA HIS A 383 11.54 -2.80 11.71
C HIS A 383 11.02 -1.35 11.68
N LEU A 384 11.71 -0.46 12.35
CA LEU A 384 11.43 0.98 12.34
C LEU A 384 12.33 1.68 11.32
N PRO A 385 11.87 2.81 10.75
CA PRO A 385 12.67 3.63 9.83
C PRO A 385 14.02 4.03 10.44
N SER A 386 15.04 4.17 9.62
CA SER A 386 16.41 4.52 10.07
C SER A 386 16.47 5.86 10.80
N ASN A 387 15.64 6.81 10.40
CA ASN A 387 15.52 8.14 10.98
C ASN A 387 14.50 8.25 12.12
N PHE A 388 13.89 7.15 12.57
CA PHE A 388 12.82 7.15 13.55
C PHE A 388 13.16 7.90 14.85
N LYS A 389 14.43 7.89 15.25
CA LYS A 389 14.93 8.63 16.41
C LYS A 389 14.72 10.14 16.33
N LYS A 390 14.46 10.74 15.15
CA LYS A 390 14.12 12.16 15.00
C LYS A 390 12.85 12.53 15.78
N LEU A 391 11.91 11.58 15.91
CA LEU A 391 10.67 11.76 16.66
C LEU A 391 10.88 11.77 18.20
N GLY A 392 12.05 11.38 18.67
CA GLY A 392 12.31 11.19 20.09
C GLY A 392 12.11 12.44 20.96
N ASN A 393 12.32 13.64 20.42
CA ASN A 393 12.16 14.90 21.16
C ASN A 393 10.69 15.33 21.33
N THR A 394 9.76 14.70 20.64
CA THR A 394 8.34 15.11 20.65
C THR A 394 7.41 13.98 21.06
N LEU A 395 7.73 12.72 20.69
CA LEU A 395 6.85 11.61 20.90
C LEU A 395 6.66 11.27 22.39
N GLU A 396 5.40 11.23 22.81
CA GLU A 396 4.97 10.92 24.18
C GLU A 396 4.28 9.55 24.24
N THR A 397 3.63 9.12 23.14
CA THR A 397 2.96 7.83 23.03
C THR A 397 3.36 7.14 21.72
N LEU A 398 3.83 5.90 21.84
CA LEU A 398 4.12 5.03 20.71
C LEU A 398 3.33 3.74 20.86
N ASN A 399 2.45 3.48 19.92
CA ASN A 399 1.65 2.27 19.87
C ASN A 399 2.00 1.48 18.60
N LEU A 400 2.60 0.30 18.81
CA LEU A 400 3.04 -0.64 17.76
C LEU A 400 2.26 -1.96 17.83
N VAL A 401 1.03 -1.95 18.29
CA VAL A 401 0.20 -3.15 18.49
C VAL A 401 0.06 -3.97 17.22
N SER A 402 0.18 -5.28 17.38
CA SER A 402 -0.11 -6.27 16.32
C SER A 402 0.75 -6.13 15.06
N ASN A 403 2.02 -5.79 15.20
CA ASN A 403 2.98 -5.81 14.08
C ASN A 403 3.78 -7.12 14.04
N ASN A 404 4.86 -7.17 13.28
CA ASN A 404 5.64 -8.37 13.00
C ASN A 404 7.11 -8.28 13.46
N PHE A 405 7.40 -7.52 14.50
CA PHE A 405 8.75 -7.50 15.06
C PHE A 405 9.14 -8.88 15.58
N ASN A 406 10.37 -9.32 15.29
CA ASN A 406 10.85 -10.64 15.66
C ASN A 406 11.56 -10.67 17.02
N LYS A 407 12.21 -9.58 17.39
CA LYS A 407 12.95 -9.45 18.64
C LYS A 407 12.59 -8.13 19.34
N LEU A 408 12.64 -8.15 20.65
CA LEU A 408 12.43 -6.94 21.44
C LEU A 408 13.52 -5.90 21.17
N SER A 409 14.75 -6.37 20.88
CA SER A 409 15.88 -5.51 20.50
C SER A 409 15.63 -4.73 19.22
N ASP A 410 14.87 -5.26 18.25
CA ASP A 410 14.53 -4.54 17.01
C ASP A 410 13.81 -3.23 17.28
N ILE A 411 13.08 -3.15 18.38
CA ILE A 411 12.40 -1.94 18.84
C ILE A 411 13.32 -1.13 19.75
N THR A 412 13.92 -1.75 20.79
CA THR A 412 14.61 -1.03 21.87
C THR A 412 15.97 -0.45 21.47
N ASP A 413 16.59 -0.93 20.40
CA ASP A 413 17.81 -0.33 19.89
C ASP A 413 17.57 1.05 19.28
N VAL A 414 16.36 1.31 18.81
CA VAL A 414 15.91 2.62 18.33
C VAL A 414 15.15 3.39 19.40
N VAL A 415 14.15 2.75 20.04
CA VAL A 415 13.23 3.35 21.03
C VAL A 415 13.72 3.02 22.44
N ASN A 416 14.45 3.95 23.03
CA ASN A 416 14.98 3.85 24.38
C ASN A 416 14.99 5.23 25.03
N GLU A 417 15.23 5.30 26.34
CA GLU A 417 15.14 6.56 27.11
C GLU A 417 16.08 7.65 26.59
N LYS A 418 17.24 7.28 26.08
CA LYS A 418 18.22 8.24 25.53
C LYS A 418 17.69 8.88 24.25
N ASN A 419 17.12 8.07 23.37
CA ASN A 419 16.61 8.55 22.07
C ASN A 419 15.22 9.19 22.20
N PHE A 420 14.39 8.74 23.17
CA PHE A 420 13.01 9.18 23.35
C PHE A 420 12.76 9.70 24.78
N PRO A 421 13.40 10.78 25.21
CA PRO A 421 13.32 11.28 26.58
C PRO A 421 11.92 11.77 27.00
N ARG A 422 11.01 11.98 26.03
CA ARG A 422 9.64 12.40 26.29
C ARG A 422 8.61 11.26 26.31
N LEU A 423 8.99 10.08 25.88
CA LEU A 423 8.07 8.96 25.81
C LEU A 423 7.54 8.58 27.20
N ARG A 424 6.23 8.38 27.26
CA ARG A 424 5.49 8.03 28.49
C ARG A 424 4.76 6.71 28.35
N ASN A 425 4.28 6.41 27.14
CA ASN A 425 3.50 5.21 26.88
C ASN A 425 4.13 4.45 25.72
N LEU A 426 4.58 3.23 25.98
CA LEU A 426 5.13 2.32 24.99
C LEU A 426 4.29 1.05 24.96
N ILE A 427 3.61 0.82 23.83
CA ILE A 427 2.65 -0.26 23.65
C ILE A 427 3.16 -1.15 22.52
N ILE A 428 3.61 -2.35 22.88
CA ILE A 428 4.18 -3.35 21.95
C ILE A 428 3.29 -4.59 21.86
N TYR A 429 2.16 -4.56 22.46
CA TYR A 429 1.21 -5.66 22.60
C TYR A 429 0.98 -6.44 21.29
N ALA A 430 0.88 -7.80 21.40
CA ALA A 430 0.48 -8.71 20.31
C ALA A 430 1.37 -8.71 19.06
N GLN A 431 2.69 -8.77 19.25
CA GLN A 431 3.64 -8.93 18.14
C GLN A 431 3.62 -10.37 17.61
N ARG A 432 2.62 -10.71 16.82
CA ARG A 432 2.42 -12.07 16.33
C ARG A 432 1.57 -12.12 15.07
N ARG A 433 1.67 -13.22 14.36
CA ARG A 433 0.75 -13.56 13.27
C ARG A 433 -0.54 -14.15 13.82
N ASN A 434 -1.68 -13.83 13.21
CA ASN A 434 -2.99 -14.23 13.66
C ASN A 434 -3.24 -15.76 13.66
N ASP A 435 -2.55 -16.48 12.79
CA ASP A 435 -2.66 -17.92 12.61
C ASP A 435 -2.07 -18.75 13.74
N VAL A 436 -1.32 -18.13 14.66
CA VAL A 436 -0.63 -18.82 15.76
C VAL A 436 -1.41 -18.82 17.08
N CYS A 437 -2.58 -18.24 17.12
CA CYS A 437 -3.22 -17.81 18.37
C CYS A 437 -3.65 -18.91 19.32
N ILE A 438 -4.04 -20.07 18.85
CA ILE A 438 -4.93 -20.95 19.63
C ILE A 438 -4.45 -22.39 19.68
N ASP A 439 -3.75 -22.85 18.68
CA ASP A 439 -3.26 -24.22 18.58
C ASP A 439 -1.73 -24.24 18.52
N LEU A 440 -1.11 -24.80 19.57
CA LEU A 440 0.34 -24.91 19.64
C LEU A 440 0.88 -26.22 19.05
N SER A 441 0.05 -27.06 18.43
CA SER A 441 0.49 -28.33 17.86
C SER A 441 1.52 -28.17 16.74
N GLY A 442 1.47 -27.02 16.02
CA GLY A 442 2.44 -26.67 14.96
C GLY A 442 3.62 -25.83 15.45
N LEU A 443 3.70 -25.54 16.75
CA LEU A 443 4.76 -24.70 17.30
C LEU A 443 6.04 -25.52 17.49
N ASP A 444 7.14 -25.02 16.94
CA ASP A 444 8.46 -25.64 17.00
C ASP A 444 9.56 -24.57 17.04
N ARG A 445 10.81 -25.00 17.04
CA ARG A 445 11.96 -24.11 16.93
C ARG A 445 12.75 -24.40 15.65
N ASN A 446 13.16 -23.34 14.97
CA ASN A 446 14.06 -23.47 13.83
C ASN A 446 15.51 -23.73 14.29
N SER A 447 16.42 -23.89 13.32
CA SER A 447 17.87 -24.09 13.57
C SER A 447 18.51 -23.00 14.41
N ASP A 448 17.96 -21.80 14.39
CA ASP A 448 18.47 -20.63 15.13
C ASP A 448 17.87 -20.51 16.53
N GLY A 449 17.00 -21.45 16.90
CA GLY A 449 16.33 -21.49 18.19
C GLY A 449 15.11 -20.57 18.29
N ASN A 450 14.70 -19.92 17.20
CA ASN A 450 13.52 -19.06 17.18
C ASN A 450 12.24 -19.89 17.07
N LEU A 451 11.19 -19.47 17.77
CA LEU A 451 9.87 -20.06 17.64
C LEU A 451 9.30 -19.87 16.23
N VAL A 452 8.80 -20.97 15.68
CA VAL A 452 8.14 -21.01 14.39
C VAL A 452 6.84 -21.80 14.49
N TYR A 453 5.89 -21.52 13.62
CA TYR A 453 4.66 -22.28 13.49
C TYR A 453 4.59 -22.91 12.11
N ASN A 454 4.58 -24.22 12.06
CA ASN A 454 4.71 -24.96 10.80
C ASN A 454 5.88 -24.46 9.93
N GLY A 455 7.02 -24.17 10.58
CA GLY A 455 8.22 -23.67 9.93
C GLY A 455 8.26 -22.17 9.62
N ASN A 456 7.17 -21.44 9.87
CA ASN A 456 7.10 -19.99 9.60
C ASN A 456 7.33 -19.16 10.87
N PRO A 457 8.03 -18.01 10.79
CA PRO A 457 8.15 -17.09 11.91
C PRO A 457 6.81 -16.64 12.46
N ILE A 458 6.69 -16.57 13.82
CA ILE A 458 5.44 -16.22 14.50
C ILE A 458 5.37 -14.77 15.00
N GLY A 459 6.28 -13.93 14.60
CA GLY A 459 6.40 -12.56 15.11
C GLY A 459 7.44 -12.45 16.20
N LEU A 460 7.22 -11.56 17.17
CA LEU A 460 8.16 -11.38 18.27
C LEU A 460 8.31 -12.67 19.07
N TYR A 461 9.54 -13.15 19.14
CA TYR A 461 9.97 -14.17 20.06
C TYR A 461 11.06 -13.59 20.95
N GLY A 462 10.68 -13.16 22.14
CA GLY A 462 11.59 -12.56 23.10
C GLY A 462 12.18 -13.61 24.04
N ASN A 463 13.32 -14.17 23.71
CA ASN A 463 14.06 -14.98 24.67
C ASN A 463 14.75 -14.06 25.67
N ILE A 464 14.12 -13.88 26.83
CA ILE A 464 14.64 -13.04 27.91
C ILE A 464 15.50 -13.80 28.93
N SER A 465 16.06 -14.95 28.56
CA SER A 465 17.06 -15.64 29.40
C SER A 465 18.33 -14.79 29.54
N ALA A 466 19.05 -15.01 30.61
CA ALA A 466 20.28 -14.26 30.89
C ALA A 466 21.26 -14.33 29.73
N GLY A 467 21.84 -13.19 29.37
CA GLY A 467 22.87 -13.08 28.32
C GLY A 467 22.31 -12.90 26.88
N THR A 468 20.99 -12.95 26.68
CA THR A 468 20.39 -12.72 25.37
C THR A 468 20.24 -11.23 25.03
N SER A 469 20.08 -10.91 23.73
CA SER A 469 19.81 -9.53 23.27
C SER A 469 18.45 -9.03 23.81
N ASP A 470 17.45 -9.90 23.88
CA ASP A 470 16.13 -9.53 24.38
C ASP A 470 16.12 -9.34 25.91
N ARG A 471 17.02 -10.03 26.64
CA ARG A 471 17.24 -9.72 28.06
C ARG A 471 17.78 -8.29 28.21
N GLN A 472 18.76 -7.91 27.42
CA GLN A 472 19.31 -6.55 27.45
C GLN A 472 18.27 -5.51 27.03
N ALA A 473 17.44 -5.85 26.05
CA ALA A 473 16.34 -5.02 25.62
C ALA A 473 15.30 -4.82 26.75
N LEU A 474 14.93 -5.88 27.44
CA LEU A 474 14.03 -5.83 28.60
C LEU A 474 14.61 -4.98 29.73
N LEU A 475 15.89 -5.15 30.07
CA LEU A 475 16.56 -4.33 31.08
C LEU A 475 16.55 -2.83 30.73
N LYS A 476 16.77 -2.47 29.44
CA LYS A 476 16.63 -1.07 28.97
C LYS A 476 15.22 -0.53 29.22
N LEU A 477 14.19 -1.34 29.02
CA LEU A 477 12.80 -0.92 29.28
C LEU A 477 12.51 -0.80 30.78
N LEU A 478 12.91 -1.78 31.56
CA LEU A 478 12.63 -1.80 33.00
C LEU A 478 13.40 -0.72 33.79
N THR A 479 14.52 -0.26 33.29
CA THR A 479 15.28 0.84 33.87
C THR A 479 14.81 2.24 33.43
N TRP A 480 13.79 2.33 32.59
CA TRP A 480 13.30 3.61 32.05
C TRP A 480 12.46 4.39 33.06
N ASP A 481 12.96 5.52 33.53
CA ASP A 481 12.34 6.29 34.61
C ASP A 481 10.99 6.91 34.25
N LYS A 482 10.79 7.26 32.99
CA LYS A 482 9.69 8.15 32.60
C LYS A 482 8.46 7.46 32.03
N LEU A 483 8.50 6.16 31.85
CA LEU A 483 7.34 5.42 31.34
C LEU A 483 6.20 5.40 32.36
N ASN A 484 5.01 5.73 31.90
CA ASN A 484 3.76 5.61 32.65
C ASN A 484 3.04 4.29 32.31
N ALA A 485 3.22 3.81 31.09
CA ALA A 485 2.69 2.53 30.63
C ALA A 485 3.70 1.80 29.76
N LEU A 486 3.84 0.50 30.03
CA LEU A 486 4.61 -0.45 29.24
C LEU A 486 3.74 -1.68 29.01
N GLU A 487 3.37 -1.93 27.76
CA GLU A 487 2.53 -3.05 27.38
C GLU A 487 3.30 -4.05 26.55
N LEU A 488 3.56 -5.23 27.13
CA LEU A 488 4.34 -6.34 26.56
C LEU A 488 3.54 -7.63 26.48
N SER A 489 2.22 -7.55 26.62
CA SER A 489 1.37 -8.74 26.56
C SER A 489 1.41 -9.36 25.16
N TYR A 490 1.29 -10.69 25.12
CA TYR A 490 1.16 -11.44 23.88
C TYR A 490 2.32 -11.24 22.91
N CYS A 491 3.52 -11.20 23.45
CA CYS A 491 4.76 -10.99 22.72
C CYS A 491 5.66 -12.24 22.73
N TYR A 492 5.16 -13.38 23.21
CA TYR A 492 5.91 -14.63 23.33
C TYR A 492 7.25 -14.48 24.09
N LEU A 493 7.29 -13.61 25.11
CA LEU A 493 8.45 -13.49 25.98
C LEU A 493 8.63 -14.79 26.74
N GLU A 494 9.80 -15.40 26.62
CA GLU A 494 10.14 -16.68 27.25
C GLU A 494 11.34 -16.53 28.16
N GLY A 495 11.20 -17.02 29.42
CA GLY A 495 12.24 -16.96 30.44
C GLY A 495 11.74 -16.33 31.73
N GLU A 496 12.67 -16.02 32.62
CA GLU A 496 12.38 -15.41 33.92
C GLU A 496 12.53 -13.89 33.84
N LEU A 497 11.71 -13.16 34.58
CA LEU A 497 11.93 -11.72 34.77
C LEU A 497 13.25 -11.49 35.51
N PRO A 498 13.94 -10.34 35.30
CA PRO A 498 15.10 -9.98 36.07
C PRO A 498 14.77 -9.97 37.56
N ASP A 499 15.62 -10.60 38.35
CA ASP A 499 15.53 -10.54 39.81
C ASP A 499 16.01 -9.18 40.35
N ASP A 500 15.95 -9.01 41.67
CA ASP A 500 16.32 -7.73 42.29
C ASP A 500 17.82 -7.43 42.15
N ASP A 501 18.68 -8.43 42.21
CA ASP A 501 20.14 -8.25 42.10
C ASP A 501 20.53 -7.85 40.67
N GLU A 502 19.92 -8.46 39.65
CA GLU A 502 20.14 -8.09 38.26
C GLU A 502 19.61 -6.67 37.97
N MET A 503 18.46 -6.32 38.53
CA MET A 503 17.93 -4.97 38.36
C MET A 503 18.82 -3.91 39.04
N ASP A 504 19.44 -4.22 40.17
CA ASP A 504 20.38 -3.30 40.80
C ASP A 504 21.59 -3.03 39.87
N VAL A 505 22.17 -4.09 39.33
CA VAL A 505 23.28 -3.95 38.38
C VAL A 505 22.86 -3.16 37.14
N ALA A 506 21.66 -3.40 36.61
CA ALA A 506 21.16 -2.72 35.43
C ALA A 506 20.88 -1.21 35.68
N LEU A 507 20.34 -0.86 36.86
CA LEU A 507 20.08 0.52 37.25
C LEU A 507 21.42 1.28 37.47
N GLU A 508 22.39 0.66 38.14
CA GLU A 508 23.74 1.23 38.32
C GLU A 508 24.41 1.49 36.97
N ALA A 509 24.37 0.49 36.06
CA ALA A 509 24.93 0.61 34.73
C ALA A 509 24.25 1.72 33.91
N ALA A 510 22.95 1.97 34.15
CA ALA A 510 22.21 3.06 33.55
C ALA A 510 22.45 4.42 34.24
N GLY A 511 23.28 4.47 35.30
CA GLY A 511 23.55 5.69 36.08
C GLY A 511 22.36 6.20 36.90
N LYS A 512 21.48 5.27 37.33
CA LYS A 512 20.23 5.59 38.04
C LYS A 512 20.28 5.21 39.51
N ARG A 513 19.41 5.83 40.30
CA ARG A 513 19.24 5.40 41.69
C ARG A 513 18.65 3.98 41.71
N THR A 514 19.22 3.13 42.51
CA THR A 514 18.77 1.76 42.67
C THR A 514 17.65 1.61 43.70
N ARG A 515 17.45 2.59 44.57
CA ARG A 515 16.46 2.54 45.66
C ARG A 515 15.57 3.78 45.69
N TYR A 516 14.38 3.60 46.24
CA TYR A 516 13.52 4.72 46.60
C TYR A 516 14.04 5.44 47.85
N ASN A 517 13.69 6.69 47.97
CA ASN A 517 13.84 7.47 49.21
C ASN A 517 12.46 7.75 49.80
N ALA A 518 12.36 7.88 51.10
CA ALA A 518 11.10 8.23 51.74
C ALA A 518 10.49 9.54 51.17
N SER A 519 11.32 10.46 50.73
CA SER A 519 10.91 11.69 50.05
C SER A 519 10.29 11.50 48.66
N ASP A 520 10.37 10.32 48.06
CA ASP A 520 9.71 10.03 46.80
C ASP A 520 8.20 9.83 46.99
N PHE A 521 7.72 9.70 48.23
CA PHE A 521 6.36 9.42 48.60
C PHE A 521 5.73 10.52 49.40
N SER A 522 4.44 10.74 49.22
CA SER A 522 3.63 11.63 50.04
C SER A 522 2.72 10.85 50.96
N THR A 523 2.56 11.34 52.20
CA THR A 523 1.52 10.88 53.13
C THR A 523 0.15 11.46 52.79
N ASP A 524 0.12 12.50 51.97
CA ASP A 524 -1.10 13.13 51.49
C ASP A 524 -1.59 12.35 50.25
N LYS A 525 -2.60 11.52 50.46
CA LYS A 525 -3.19 10.69 49.40
C LYS A 525 -3.81 11.49 48.27
N SER A 526 -4.15 12.75 48.48
CA SER A 526 -4.73 13.62 47.45
C SER A 526 -3.74 14.00 46.38
N GLN A 527 -2.45 13.84 46.61
CA GLN A 527 -1.40 14.05 45.62
C GLN A 527 -1.29 12.93 44.59
N TYR A 528 -1.97 11.80 44.83
CA TYR A 528 -2.00 10.67 43.89
C TYR A 528 -3.31 10.70 43.11
N LEU A 529 -3.21 10.57 41.80
CA LEU A 529 -4.38 10.49 40.92
C LEU A 529 -5.23 9.24 41.19
N ASP A 530 -4.62 8.20 41.74
CA ASP A 530 -5.27 6.98 42.09
C ASP A 530 -5.26 6.76 43.63
N LYS A 531 -6.43 6.53 44.18
CA LYS A 531 -6.57 6.32 45.62
C LYS A 531 -5.79 5.11 46.11
N LEU A 532 -5.80 3.99 45.33
CA LEU A 532 -5.10 2.77 45.73
C LEU A 532 -3.59 2.96 45.70
N VAL A 533 -3.05 3.72 44.74
CA VAL A 533 -1.63 4.11 44.75
C VAL A 533 -1.30 4.91 45.98
N GLY A 534 -2.12 5.87 46.33
CA GLY A 534 -1.94 6.67 47.55
C GLY A 534 -1.99 5.83 48.83
N ASP A 535 -2.88 4.88 48.91
CA ASP A 535 -2.96 3.95 50.06
C ASP A 535 -1.73 3.04 50.11
N THR A 536 -1.30 2.48 48.97
CA THR A 536 -0.08 1.66 48.89
C THR A 536 1.16 2.43 49.28
N CYS A 537 1.34 3.65 48.78
CA CYS A 537 2.49 4.49 49.13
C CYS A 537 2.52 4.82 50.62
N LYS A 538 1.37 5.14 51.22
CA LYS A 538 1.26 5.36 52.65
C LYS A 538 1.62 4.13 53.46
N TRP A 539 1.17 2.94 53.05
CA TRP A 539 1.52 1.71 53.72
C TRP A 539 3.03 1.40 53.58
N LEU A 540 3.63 1.54 52.41
CA LEU A 540 5.06 1.36 52.20
C LEU A 540 5.88 2.28 53.10
N LEU A 541 5.47 3.54 53.24
CA LEU A 541 6.12 4.47 54.19
C LEU A 541 6.03 3.99 55.62
N SER A 542 4.91 3.40 56.01
CA SER A 542 4.73 2.86 57.39
C SER A 542 5.58 1.62 57.66
N GLN A 543 5.97 0.90 56.59
CA GLN A 543 6.80 -0.29 56.70
C GLN A 543 8.28 -0.03 56.29
N TRP A 544 8.69 1.24 56.22
CA TRP A 544 10.01 1.63 55.68
C TRP A 544 11.17 0.86 56.32
N ASP A 545 11.17 0.76 57.63
CA ASP A 545 12.19 0.14 58.42
C ASP A 545 11.80 -1.24 58.99
N ASN A 546 10.66 -1.78 58.55
CA ASN A 546 10.13 -3.03 59.09
C ASN A 546 10.09 -4.10 58.01
N PRO A 547 10.66 -5.31 58.27
CA PRO A 547 10.52 -6.41 57.33
C PRO A 547 9.09 -6.96 57.34
N VAL A 548 8.67 -7.42 56.17
CA VAL A 548 7.36 -8.07 56.02
C VAL A 548 7.51 -9.42 55.34
N THR A 549 6.64 -10.37 55.73
CA THR A 549 6.55 -11.66 55.07
C THR A 549 5.44 -11.59 54.02
N CYS A 550 5.81 -11.74 52.74
CA CYS A 550 4.86 -11.75 51.66
C CYS A 550 4.19 -13.11 51.53
N LYS A 551 2.86 -13.17 51.70
CA LYS A 551 2.05 -14.39 51.62
C LYS A 551 0.96 -14.21 50.59
N ARG A 552 0.48 -15.34 50.08
CA ARG A 552 -0.81 -15.42 49.40
C ARG A 552 -1.95 -15.46 50.41
N LYS A 553 -3.17 -15.26 49.97
CA LYS A 553 -4.38 -15.35 50.80
C LYS A 553 -4.58 -16.75 51.41
N ASP A 554 -4.12 -17.78 50.72
CA ASP A 554 -4.13 -19.19 51.24
C ASP A 554 -3.06 -19.45 52.32
N GLY A 555 -2.27 -18.45 52.65
CA GLY A 555 -1.17 -18.53 53.63
C GLY A 555 0.17 -19.00 53.09
N THR A 556 0.25 -19.32 51.81
CA THR A 556 1.54 -19.71 51.17
C THR A 556 2.51 -18.54 51.20
N VAL A 557 3.69 -18.78 51.79
CA VAL A 557 4.75 -17.76 51.88
C VAL A 557 5.48 -17.63 50.53
N LEU A 558 5.54 -16.42 50.05
CA LEU A 558 6.29 -16.10 48.81
C LEU A 558 7.71 -15.63 49.15
N TYR A 559 7.85 -14.69 50.08
CA TYR A 559 9.11 -14.15 50.57
C TYR A 559 9.01 -13.83 52.05
N GLU A 560 10.05 -14.18 52.78
CA GLU A 560 10.20 -13.84 54.21
C GLU A 560 11.11 -12.62 54.40
N ASP A 561 10.84 -11.87 55.45
CA ASP A 561 11.66 -10.79 55.94
C ASP A 561 12.11 -9.77 54.88
N VAL A 562 11.20 -9.39 54.02
CA VAL A 562 11.46 -8.41 52.98
C VAL A 562 11.23 -7.00 53.52
N TYR A 563 12.24 -6.15 53.40
CA TYR A 563 12.03 -4.70 53.55
C TYR A 563 11.42 -4.15 52.27
N PRO A 564 10.17 -3.67 52.26
CA PRO A 564 9.48 -3.32 51.03
C PRO A 564 10.18 -2.24 50.22
N MET A 565 10.91 -1.35 50.92
CA MET A 565 11.61 -0.25 50.26
C MET A 565 13.07 -0.57 49.91
N SER A 566 13.55 -1.77 50.26
CA SER A 566 14.85 -2.23 49.80
C SER A 566 14.87 -2.79 48.39
N VAL A 567 13.69 -2.86 47.75
CA VAL A 567 13.60 -3.36 46.36
C VAL A 567 14.15 -2.36 45.34
N PRO A 568 14.64 -2.85 44.21
CA PRO A 568 15.12 -1.98 43.14
C PRO A 568 14.05 -1.00 42.61
N ARG A 569 14.48 0.18 42.23
CA ARG A 569 13.63 1.25 41.70
C ARG A 569 13.34 1.07 40.22
N VAL A 570 12.61 0.06 39.90
CA VAL A 570 12.24 -0.34 38.53
C VAL A 570 11.03 0.46 38.05
N LEU A 571 11.07 1.01 36.83
CA LEU A 571 9.95 1.74 36.21
C LEU A 571 9.21 2.70 37.18
N PRO A 572 9.88 3.60 37.87
CA PRO A 572 9.35 4.26 39.06
C PRO A 572 8.11 5.13 38.84
N ASN A 573 7.80 5.51 37.60
CA ASN A 573 6.60 6.25 37.25
C ASN A 573 5.54 5.39 36.56
N CYS A 574 5.81 4.11 36.37
CA CYS A 574 4.90 3.23 35.62
C CYS A 574 3.66 2.89 36.47
N ARG A 575 2.51 3.03 35.84
CA ARG A 575 1.20 2.71 36.43
C ARG A 575 0.58 1.47 35.81
N SER A 576 0.97 1.13 34.58
CA SER A 576 0.48 -0.04 33.88
C SER A 576 1.66 -0.80 33.27
N LEU A 577 1.83 -2.04 33.72
CA LEU A 577 2.77 -3.00 33.15
C LEU A 577 2.00 -4.27 32.81
N THR A 578 1.90 -4.59 31.52
CA THR A 578 1.19 -5.79 31.09
C THR A 578 2.16 -6.84 30.57
N LEU A 579 2.10 -8.04 31.14
CA LEU A 579 2.99 -9.16 30.83
C LEU A 579 2.22 -10.46 30.56
N ASN A 580 0.90 -10.40 30.49
CA ASN A 580 0.08 -11.57 30.27
C ASN A 580 0.21 -12.13 28.86
N LEU A 581 -0.17 -13.41 28.70
CA LEU A 581 -0.09 -14.13 27.44
C LEU A 581 1.35 -14.23 26.87
N ASN A 582 2.32 -14.39 27.75
CA ASN A 582 3.71 -14.70 27.45
C ASN A 582 4.08 -16.08 28.02
N PHE A 583 5.30 -16.53 27.78
CA PHE A 583 5.84 -17.79 28.31
C PHE A 583 6.82 -17.55 29.47
N LEU A 584 6.49 -16.60 30.33
CA LEU A 584 7.31 -16.28 31.50
C LEU A 584 7.29 -17.41 32.52
N THR A 585 8.43 -17.62 33.15
CA THR A 585 8.67 -18.65 34.18
C THR A 585 9.32 -18.04 35.42
N GLY A 586 9.69 -18.88 36.40
CA GLY A 586 10.39 -18.45 37.60
C GLY A 586 9.48 -17.81 38.63
N ARG A 587 10.06 -17.06 39.55
CA ARG A 587 9.35 -16.38 40.64
C ARG A 587 8.96 -14.95 40.24
N VAL A 588 7.90 -14.44 40.86
CA VAL A 588 7.55 -13.02 40.76
C VAL A 588 8.59 -12.21 41.55
N PRO A 589 9.34 -11.31 40.92
CA PRO A 589 10.40 -10.56 41.62
C PRO A 589 9.84 -9.63 42.69
N LYS A 590 10.65 -9.36 43.74
CA LYS A 590 10.21 -8.47 44.84
C LYS A 590 9.98 -7.04 44.36
N TRP A 591 10.80 -6.54 43.42
CA TRP A 591 10.61 -5.20 42.84
C TRP A 591 9.20 -5.05 42.18
N LEU A 592 8.65 -6.13 41.64
CA LEU A 592 7.32 -6.11 41.04
C LEU A 592 6.23 -6.22 42.12
N LEU A 593 6.44 -7.07 43.13
CA LEU A 593 5.49 -7.25 44.24
C LEU A 593 5.32 -5.98 45.09
N PHE A 594 6.39 -5.26 45.32
CA PHE A 594 6.40 -4.05 46.16
C PHE A 594 6.50 -2.75 45.37
N HIS A 595 6.14 -2.79 44.07
CA HIS A 595 6.16 -1.60 43.25
C HIS A 595 5.14 -0.58 43.72
N PRO A 596 5.54 0.69 43.99
CA PRO A 596 4.64 1.63 44.66
C PRO A 596 3.53 2.20 43.77
N HIS A 597 3.71 2.27 42.46
CA HIS A 597 2.84 3.04 41.57
C HIS A 597 2.02 2.20 40.59
N LEU A 598 2.30 0.91 40.43
CA LEU A 598 1.53 0.08 39.51
C LEU A 598 0.07 -0.05 39.98
N VAL A 599 -0.85 0.35 39.15
CA VAL A 599 -2.30 0.17 39.34
C VAL A 599 -2.83 -0.99 38.51
N GLU A 600 -2.11 -1.35 37.47
CA GLU A 600 -2.41 -2.46 36.62
C GLU A 600 -1.13 -3.28 36.38
N TRP A 601 -1.24 -4.53 36.71
CA TRP A 601 -0.26 -5.52 36.38
C TRP A 601 -1.00 -6.82 36.07
N SER A 602 -0.86 -7.29 34.84
CA SER A 602 -1.37 -8.61 34.49
C SER A 602 -0.21 -9.59 34.53
N PRO A 603 -0.31 -10.64 35.36
CA PRO A 603 0.74 -11.66 35.40
C PRO A 603 0.84 -12.40 34.08
N ALA A 604 1.97 -13.00 33.84
CA ALA A 604 2.17 -13.87 32.70
C ALA A 604 1.22 -15.04 32.76
N ILE A 605 0.39 -15.18 31.76
CA ILE A 605 -0.61 -16.23 31.70
C ILE A 605 -0.28 -17.21 30.61
N MET A 606 -0.21 -18.44 31.00
CA MET A 606 -0.14 -19.56 30.07
C MET A 606 -1.53 -19.99 29.70
N VAL A 607 -2.19 -19.12 28.99
CA VAL A 607 -3.52 -19.37 28.44
C VAL A 607 -3.63 -20.74 27.83
N PHE A 608 -2.60 -21.18 27.17
CA PHE A 608 -2.58 -22.42 26.43
C PHE A 608 -2.46 -23.65 27.31
N ASN A 609 -1.88 -23.55 28.49
CA ASN A 609 -1.76 -24.68 29.42
C ASN A 609 -3.10 -25.22 29.88
N GLN A 610 -4.05 -24.35 30.15
CA GLN A 610 -5.33 -24.71 30.73
C GLN A 610 -6.25 -25.47 29.79
N GLN A 611 -6.00 -25.37 28.51
CA GLN A 611 -6.77 -26.12 27.51
C GLN A 611 -6.04 -27.35 26.98
N GLY A 612 -4.99 -27.80 27.67
CA GLY A 612 -4.13 -28.86 27.15
C GLY A 612 -3.34 -28.47 25.92
N ARG A 613 -3.33 -27.17 25.56
CA ARG A 613 -2.72 -26.62 24.39
C ARG A 613 -1.35 -26.01 24.65
N GLY A 614 -0.97 -25.90 25.89
CA GLY A 614 0.17 -25.11 26.19
C GLY A 614 1.11 -25.76 27.15
N LYS A 615 1.65 -26.83 26.76
CA LYS A 615 2.98 -27.07 27.29
C LYS A 615 3.89 -26.06 26.61
N SER A 616 4.66 -25.33 27.42
CA SER A 616 5.77 -24.56 26.90
C SER A 616 6.53 -25.42 25.90
N THR A 617 7.04 -24.81 24.85
CA THR A 617 7.91 -25.49 23.87
C THR A 617 9.09 -26.24 24.50
N THR A 618 9.43 -25.92 25.73
CA THR A 618 10.42 -26.63 26.54
C THR A 618 9.85 -27.83 27.30
N GLY A 619 8.56 -28.12 27.19
CA GLY A 619 7.92 -29.22 27.89
C GLY A 619 7.54 -28.93 29.35
N ALA A 620 7.94 -27.80 29.91
CA ALA A 620 7.56 -27.31 31.22
C ALA A 620 6.30 -26.45 31.14
N ASN A 621 5.49 -26.43 32.20
CA ASN A 621 4.43 -25.43 32.29
C ASN A 621 5.07 -24.06 32.42
N ALA A 622 4.79 -23.16 31.49
CA ALA A 622 5.19 -21.79 31.67
C ALA A 622 4.24 -21.07 32.62
N GLY A 623 4.69 -20.02 33.21
CA GLY A 623 4.02 -19.26 34.23
C GLY A 623 4.90 -19.10 35.46
N PHE A 624 4.57 -18.13 36.27
CA PHE A 624 5.31 -17.92 37.51
C PHE A 624 5.01 -19.06 38.49
N SER A 625 6.05 -19.65 39.06
CA SER A 625 5.95 -20.75 40.02
C SER A 625 5.17 -20.39 41.28
N ASP A 626 5.08 -19.11 41.58
CA ASP A 626 4.36 -18.59 42.76
C ASP A 626 2.86 -18.43 42.53
N LEU A 627 2.37 -18.73 41.33
CA LEU A 627 0.99 -18.55 40.95
C LEU A 627 0.28 -19.88 40.81
N THR A 628 -1.01 -19.91 41.13
CA THR A 628 -1.83 -21.11 41.01
C THR A 628 -2.39 -21.27 39.59
N GLU A 629 -2.70 -22.51 39.19
CA GLU A 629 -3.29 -22.82 37.88
C GLU A 629 -4.60 -22.06 37.64
N ASP A 630 -5.43 -21.90 38.67
CA ASP A 630 -6.71 -21.17 38.60
C ASP A 630 -6.53 -19.68 38.22
N SER A 631 -5.32 -19.18 38.31
CA SER A 631 -4.96 -17.81 37.96
C SER A 631 -4.82 -17.59 36.48
N TYR A 632 -4.80 -18.64 35.70
CA TYR A 632 -4.51 -18.62 34.26
C TYR A 632 -5.71 -19.13 33.49
N SER A 633 -6.72 -18.34 33.26
CA SER A 633 -7.89 -18.76 32.50
C SER A 633 -7.86 -18.22 31.08
N TYR A 634 -7.76 -19.12 30.11
CA TYR A 634 -7.92 -18.77 28.70
C TYR A 634 -9.25 -18.07 28.44
N ASP A 635 -10.32 -18.64 28.92
CA ASP A 635 -11.67 -18.16 28.71
C ASP A 635 -11.86 -16.73 29.21
N TYR A 636 -11.14 -16.36 30.25
CA TYR A 636 -11.17 -15.03 30.78
C TYR A 636 -10.61 -14.00 29.80
N TYR A 637 -9.45 -14.27 29.18
CA TYR A 637 -8.79 -13.36 28.30
C TYR A 637 -9.53 -13.16 26.97
N TYR A 638 -10.18 -14.21 26.48
CA TYR A 638 -10.94 -14.15 25.25
C TYR A 638 -12.42 -13.85 25.44
N GLY A 639 -12.85 -13.71 26.69
CA GLY A 639 -14.23 -13.33 27.01
C GLY A 639 -15.27 -14.41 26.73
N THR A 640 -14.85 -15.66 26.71
CA THR A 640 -15.72 -16.82 26.46
C THR A 640 -16.40 -17.37 27.71
N SER A 641 -15.95 -16.95 28.89
CA SER A 641 -16.58 -17.28 30.18
C SER A 641 -16.93 -16.04 30.97
N ASP A 642 -17.90 -16.19 31.90
CA ASP A 642 -18.22 -15.14 32.83
C ASP A 642 -17.01 -14.83 33.72
N PRO A 643 -16.44 -13.62 33.63
CA PRO A 643 -15.31 -13.26 34.45
C PRO A 643 -15.61 -13.26 35.94
N GLY A 644 -16.91 -13.20 36.35
CA GLY A 644 -17.32 -13.20 37.75
C GLY A 644 -16.91 -14.41 38.53
N THR A 645 -16.96 -15.57 37.93
CA THR A 645 -16.73 -16.83 38.63
C THR A 645 -15.27 -17.24 38.80
N LYS A 646 -14.39 -16.88 37.88
CA LYS A 646 -12.95 -17.24 37.94
C LYS A 646 -12.06 -16.15 38.46
N TRP A 647 -12.51 -14.93 38.40
CA TRP A 647 -11.74 -13.76 38.83
C TRP A 647 -11.96 -13.37 40.28
N GLU A 648 -12.96 -13.88 40.89
CA GLU A 648 -13.19 -13.82 42.30
C GLU A 648 -12.32 -14.78 43.08
N VAL A 649 -11.59 -15.68 42.37
CA VAL A 649 -10.51 -16.44 42.99
C VAL A 649 -9.39 -15.48 43.31
N PRO A 650 -9.16 -15.23 44.56
CA PRO A 650 -8.19 -14.29 44.99
C PRO A 650 -6.81 -14.68 44.55
N GLY A 651 -6.07 -13.74 44.23
CA GLY A 651 -4.67 -13.91 44.29
C GLY A 651 -3.90 -13.43 43.13
N VAL A 652 -4.28 -13.61 41.94
CA VAL A 652 -3.28 -13.35 40.89
C VAL A 652 -3.66 -12.29 39.94
N ALA A 653 -4.90 -12.07 39.81
CA ALA A 653 -5.42 -11.04 38.98
C ALA A 653 -5.34 -9.63 39.56
N TYR A 654 -5.02 -9.56 40.83
CA TYR A 654 -4.80 -8.28 41.47
C TYR A 654 -3.41 -8.19 41.91
N PRO A 655 -2.73 -7.81 41.08
CA PRO A 655 -1.35 -8.00 41.21
C PRO A 655 -0.81 -7.39 42.48
N LEU A 656 -0.57 -6.18 42.43
CA LEU A 656 0.26 -5.57 43.38
C LEU A 656 -0.47 -5.22 44.67
N TYR A 657 -1.62 -4.56 44.57
CA TYR A 657 -2.36 -4.12 45.74
C TYR A 657 -2.75 -5.24 46.64
N TYR A 658 -3.32 -6.29 46.07
CA TYR A 658 -3.74 -7.43 46.84
C TYR A 658 -2.56 -8.05 47.59
N ARG A 659 -1.41 -8.22 46.93
CA ARG A 659 -0.25 -8.83 47.57
C ARG A 659 0.40 -7.95 48.62
N THR A 660 0.47 -6.65 48.35
CA THR A 660 0.96 -5.70 49.33
C THR A 660 0.11 -5.69 50.59
N TYR A 661 -1.23 -5.67 50.44
CA TYR A 661 -2.13 -5.72 51.57
C TYR A 661 -2.11 -7.08 52.25
N VAL A 662 -2.04 -8.18 51.54
CA VAL A 662 -1.92 -9.52 52.11
C VAL A 662 -0.58 -9.66 52.84
N ALA A 663 0.51 -9.11 52.34
CA ALA A 663 1.79 -9.12 53.05
C ALA A 663 1.70 -8.31 54.36
N ALA A 664 0.89 -7.27 54.41
CA ALA A 664 0.62 -6.51 55.63
C ALA A 664 -0.33 -7.21 56.61
N GLY A 665 -1.01 -8.24 56.17
CA GLY A 665 -1.95 -8.99 57.01
C GLY A 665 -3.33 -8.34 57.19
N ASP A 666 -3.60 -7.18 56.58
CA ASP A 666 -4.76 -6.35 56.87
C ASP A 666 -5.54 -5.91 55.62
N VAL A 667 -5.87 -6.87 54.75
CA VAL A 667 -6.81 -6.56 53.65
C VAL A 667 -8.21 -6.81 54.16
N ASP A 668 -8.95 -5.75 54.37
CA ASP A 668 -10.39 -5.88 54.64
C ASP A 668 -11.18 -6.20 53.35
N ASP A 669 -12.34 -6.77 53.51
CA ASP A 669 -13.21 -7.18 52.40
C ASP A 669 -13.60 -5.95 51.50
N ALA A 670 -13.69 -4.77 52.10
CA ALA A 670 -14.02 -3.53 51.33
C ALA A 670 -12.89 -3.12 50.43
N THR A 671 -11.65 -3.23 50.87
CA THR A 671 -10.46 -2.91 50.09
C THR A 671 -10.27 -3.93 48.94
N GLU A 672 -10.47 -5.23 49.27
CA GLU A 672 -10.46 -6.29 48.27
C GLU A 672 -11.52 -6.03 47.18
N ALA A 673 -12.75 -5.73 47.58
CA ALA A 673 -13.83 -5.42 46.65
C ALA A 673 -13.55 -4.17 45.79
N ALA A 674 -12.88 -3.17 46.35
CA ALA A 674 -12.49 -1.96 45.61
C ALA A 674 -11.42 -2.24 44.55
N VAL A 675 -10.44 -3.08 44.88
CA VAL A 675 -9.41 -3.53 43.91
C VAL A 675 -10.05 -4.35 42.79
N LEU A 676 -10.93 -5.30 43.13
CA LEU A 676 -11.73 -6.07 42.21
C LEU A 676 -12.54 -5.21 41.24
N ALA A 677 -13.30 -4.28 41.79
CA ALA A 677 -14.15 -3.40 40.99
C ALA A 677 -13.35 -2.54 40.03
N LYS A 678 -12.15 -2.07 40.41
CA LYS A 678 -11.26 -1.30 39.59
C LYS A 678 -10.67 -2.12 38.45
N TYR A 679 -10.22 -3.30 38.75
CA TYR A 679 -9.67 -4.19 37.75
C TYR A 679 -10.71 -4.57 36.67
N LYS A 680 -11.93 -4.93 37.09
CA LYS A 680 -13.05 -5.18 36.19
C LYS A 680 -13.36 -3.96 35.30
N ARG A 681 -13.36 -2.74 35.86
CA ARG A 681 -13.62 -1.50 35.08
C ARG A 681 -12.51 -1.19 34.07
N SER A 682 -11.28 -1.31 34.50
CA SER A 682 -10.12 -1.09 33.62
C SER A 682 -10.15 -2.02 32.40
N ARG A 683 -10.58 -3.24 32.60
CA ARG A 683 -10.68 -4.22 31.51
C ARG A 683 -11.87 -3.97 30.60
N GLN A 684 -13.03 -3.58 31.14
CA GLN A 684 -14.20 -3.25 30.31
C GLN A 684 -13.93 -2.03 29.40
N ALA A 685 -13.12 -1.10 29.84
CA ALA A 685 -12.71 0.06 29.02
C ALA A 685 -11.74 -0.30 27.91
N ARG A 686 -11.08 -1.45 27.99
CA ARG A 686 -10.15 -1.94 26.95
C ARG A 686 -10.82 -2.84 25.89
N ARG A 687 -12.07 -3.25 26.12
CA ARG A 687 -12.90 -3.95 25.13
C ARG A 687 -13.65 -2.95 24.27
#